data_743d73aeb97bdbcce237bea19b72f614
#
_entry.id   743d73aeb97bdbcce237bea19b72f614
#
_cell.length_a   1.000
_cell.length_b   1.000
_cell.length_c   1.000
_cell.angle_alpha   90.00
_cell.angle_beta   90.00
_cell.angle_gamma   90.00
#
_symmetry.space_group_name_H-M   'P 1'
#
loop_
_entity.id
_entity.type
_entity.pdbx_description
1 polymer ?
#
loop_
_entity_poly.entity_id
_entity_poly.type
_entity_poly.pdbx_seq_one_letter_code
_entity_poly.pdbx_strand_id
1 'polypeptide(L)'
;MKYDFKAVEAKWQKVWQDEHTFHAEIDHSKPKFYALVEFPYPSAAGLHVGHPRSYTALDIVARKKRQCGYNVLYPMGWDAFGLPTENYALKNHINPEIVTAKNVARFKSQLQALGLSFDWDREINTTDPEYYKWTQWIFLQLYKHGLAYKKATTVNYCTGCKVVLANEEVVNGVCERCGSPVVQRVKSQWMLKITAYADRLIDDLNQVDYIDRVKTQQRNWIGRSHGAEVNFETSAGDTLTVYTTRADTLFGVTYMVISPEHAYIKKWIDAGLIKNVDAVKAYQDEAARKSDFERTELNKEKTGVKIEGVTATDPVNGAEVPIFISDYVLATYGTGAIMAVPAHDSRDWEFAKKFGLPIIEVVKGNTPANLDEAAFTDVATGTLVNSGFLTGLSVEDAKEKMYAWLEENHKGCKKVNFKLRDWVFSRQRYWGEPIPMVHCEKCGWQPIPESELPLRLPEITDFEPGPDGESPLARHTEWIKTTCPCCGGPATRETDTMPQWAGSSWYFLRYMDPHNKDAIASKEALDYWSPVDWYNGGMEHTTLHLLYSRFWHKFLYDIGVVPKPEPYQKRTSHGMILGLNPHAFENQPDAERKRLLAEYGSEKAAREALVEKYGEMAEHPIVKMSKSLGNVVNPDDVVNEYGADTLRLYEMFIGDFEKAAPWNTNSIKGCKRFLDRIWALSEKQVEGEGYRPKLEALINRTIKKVGEDIDALKANTAIAQLMILVNALYDEGGATRAEYEVLLQLLNPFVPHMTEELWQQMGHTDTLAYHEWPKYDEAKCVEQTIEIAVQVNGKVKARLNVAANIESADAIAAAKADLAVAEAIAGKTIAKEIYVKGRLVNIAVKG
;
A
#
# COMPACT_ATOMS: atom_id res chain seq x y z
N MET A 1 22.54 18.14 -34.57
CA MET A 1 21.46 17.26 -35.13
C MET A 1 20.23 17.28 -34.21
N LYS A 2 19.01 17.35 -34.73
CA LYS A 2 17.80 17.38 -33.88
C LYS A 2 17.56 16.02 -33.28
N TYR A 3 17.21 15.94 -32.00
CA TYR A 3 16.86 14.70 -31.32
C TYR A 3 15.55 14.13 -31.87
N ASP A 4 15.63 13.05 -32.64
CA ASP A 4 14.48 12.27 -33.10
C ASP A 4 14.19 11.14 -32.11
N PHE A 5 13.46 11.47 -31.06
CA PHE A 5 13.15 10.49 -30.00
C PHE A 5 12.36 9.29 -30.53
N LYS A 6 11.48 9.46 -31.53
CA LYS A 6 10.67 8.36 -32.07
C LYS A 6 11.53 7.28 -32.72
N ALA A 7 12.49 7.69 -33.53
CA ALA A 7 13.39 6.77 -34.18
C ALA A 7 14.34 6.08 -33.18
N VAL A 8 14.86 6.85 -32.21
CA VAL A 8 15.76 6.34 -31.18
C VAL A 8 15.07 5.35 -30.27
N GLU A 9 13.87 5.69 -29.76
CA GLU A 9 13.10 4.83 -28.87
C GLU A 9 12.69 3.52 -29.56
N ALA A 10 12.18 3.59 -30.80
CA ALA A 10 11.81 2.40 -31.56
C ALA A 10 13.02 1.47 -31.83
N LYS A 11 14.20 2.04 -32.13
CA LYS A 11 15.43 1.27 -32.34
C LYS A 11 15.81 0.50 -31.07
N TRP A 12 15.92 1.18 -29.92
CA TRP A 12 16.43 0.57 -28.72
C TRP A 12 15.45 -0.41 -28.06
N GLN A 13 14.15 -0.13 -28.12
CA GLN A 13 13.13 -1.10 -27.70
C GLN A 13 13.24 -2.40 -28.49
N LYS A 14 13.46 -2.31 -29.82
CA LYS A 14 13.66 -3.49 -30.65
C LYS A 14 14.96 -4.23 -30.29
N VAL A 15 16.08 -3.53 -30.12
CA VAL A 15 17.36 -4.12 -29.71
C VAL A 15 17.21 -4.89 -28.41
N TRP A 16 16.64 -4.28 -27.37
CA TRP A 16 16.47 -4.94 -26.07
C TRP A 16 15.56 -6.17 -26.11
N GLN A 17 14.54 -6.17 -26.99
CA GLN A 17 13.68 -7.34 -27.19
C GLN A 17 14.38 -8.45 -27.94
N ASP A 18 15.03 -8.12 -29.07
CA ASP A 18 15.68 -9.10 -29.94
C ASP A 18 16.88 -9.79 -29.25
N GLU A 19 17.59 -9.05 -28.41
CA GLU A 19 18.79 -9.54 -27.70
C GLU A 19 18.46 -10.08 -26.29
N HIS A 20 17.18 -10.07 -25.84
CA HIS A 20 16.80 -10.44 -24.47
C HIS A 20 17.66 -9.76 -23.40
N THR A 21 17.98 -8.47 -23.63
CA THR A 21 19.01 -7.73 -22.88
C THR A 21 18.82 -7.78 -21.35
N PHE A 22 17.59 -7.88 -20.87
CA PHE A 22 17.28 -7.86 -19.44
C PHE A 22 16.92 -9.22 -18.83
N HIS A 23 17.11 -10.30 -19.61
CA HIS A 23 16.87 -11.66 -19.12
C HIS A 23 17.88 -12.03 -18.03
N ALA A 24 17.40 -12.62 -16.94
CA ALA A 24 18.20 -13.02 -15.79
C ALA A 24 18.11 -14.53 -15.54
N GLU A 25 19.24 -15.20 -15.59
CA GLU A 25 19.41 -16.58 -15.18
C GLU A 25 20.08 -16.68 -13.80
N ILE A 26 20.04 -17.84 -13.17
CA ILE A 26 20.75 -18.07 -11.92
C ILE A 26 22.27 -17.94 -12.16
N ASP A 27 22.91 -17.01 -11.46
CA ASP A 27 24.34 -16.75 -11.55
C ASP A 27 24.94 -16.55 -10.16
N HIS A 28 25.47 -17.62 -9.57
CA HIS A 28 26.09 -17.59 -8.25
C HIS A 28 27.40 -16.78 -8.16
N SER A 29 27.94 -16.32 -9.29
CA SER A 29 29.14 -15.47 -9.33
C SER A 29 28.83 -14.01 -8.99
N LYS A 30 27.56 -13.61 -9.04
CA LYS A 30 27.07 -12.24 -8.81
C LYS A 30 26.12 -12.19 -7.62
N PRO A 31 26.09 -11.06 -6.87
CA PRO A 31 25.02 -10.84 -5.92
C PRO A 31 23.70 -10.70 -6.66
N LYS A 32 22.65 -11.37 -6.15
CA LYS A 32 21.31 -11.26 -6.75
C LYS A 32 20.63 -9.97 -6.32
N PHE A 33 19.74 -9.46 -7.15
CA PHE A 33 18.82 -8.40 -6.80
C PHE A 33 17.47 -8.63 -7.46
N TYR A 34 16.46 -8.96 -6.68
CA TYR A 34 15.09 -9.16 -7.14
C TYR A 34 14.27 -7.89 -6.88
N ALA A 35 14.06 -7.10 -7.93
CA ALA A 35 13.18 -5.94 -7.92
C ALA A 35 11.77 -6.36 -8.32
N LEU A 36 10.74 -5.97 -7.56
CA LEU A 36 9.35 -6.31 -7.82
C LEU A 36 8.46 -5.07 -7.77
N VAL A 37 7.59 -4.93 -8.74
CA VAL A 37 6.46 -3.98 -8.73
C VAL A 37 5.16 -4.76 -8.76
N GLU A 38 4.08 -4.16 -8.25
CA GLU A 38 2.76 -4.75 -8.37
C GLU A 38 2.37 -4.85 -9.85
N PHE A 39 2.03 -6.06 -10.28
CA PHE A 39 1.57 -6.28 -11.64
C PHE A 39 0.16 -5.70 -11.84
N PRO A 40 -0.15 -5.14 -13.02
CA PRO A 40 -1.39 -4.41 -13.22
C PRO A 40 -2.58 -5.33 -13.44
N TYR A 41 -3.77 -4.80 -13.13
CA TYR A 41 -5.05 -5.38 -13.54
C TYR A 41 -5.40 -4.91 -14.96
N PRO A 42 -5.39 -5.77 -15.98
CA PRO A 42 -5.71 -5.37 -17.35
C PRO A 42 -7.24 -5.24 -17.56
N SER A 43 -7.90 -4.48 -16.69
CA SER A 43 -9.36 -4.35 -16.61
C SER A 43 -9.94 -3.24 -17.48
N ALA A 44 -9.10 -2.56 -18.26
CA ALA A 44 -9.53 -1.39 -19.02
C ALA A 44 -8.66 -1.16 -20.25
N ALA A 45 -9.04 -0.18 -21.10
CA ALA A 45 -8.43 0.08 -22.39
C ALA A 45 -6.98 0.62 -22.36
N GLY A 46 -6.26 0.51 -21.24
CA GLY A 46 -4.85 0.88 -21.13
C GLY A 46 -4.50 1.49 -19.76
N LEU A 47 -3.21 1.76 -19.60
CA LEU A 47 -2.63 2.45 -18.45
C LEU A 47 -3.02 3.95 -18.41
N HIS A 48 -2.90 4.57 -17.25
CA HIS A 48 -2.84 6.04 -17.10
C HIS A 48 -1.47 6.44 -16.53
N VAL A 49 -1.12 7.72 -16.63
CA VAL A 49 0.20 8.24 -16.22
C VAL A 49 0.57 7.99 -14.75
N GLY A 50 -0.34 7.58 -13.90
CA GLY A 50 -0.02 7.17 -12.52
C GLY A 50 0.68 5.80 -12.42
N HIS A 51 0.51 4.90 -13.39
CA HIS A 51 1.16 3.58 -13.37
C HIS A 51 2.66 3.66 -13.65
N PRO A 52 3.15 4.43 -14.66
CA PRO A 52 4.58 4.54 -14.94
C PRO A 52 5.44 4.99 -13.77
N ARG A 53 4.87 5.76 -12.83
CA ARG A 53 5.61 6.27 -11.67
C ARG A 53 6.27 5.16 -10.85
N SER A 54 5.49 4.15 -10.48
CA SER A 54 5.98 3.00 -9.71
C SER A 54 7.01 2.18 -10.51
N TYR A 55 6.67 1.91 -11.75
CA TYR A 55 7.49 1.06 -12.63
C TYR A 55 8.82 1.73 -12.97
N THR A 56 8.80 3.01 -13.32
CA THR A 56 10.01 3.77 -13.64
C THR A 56 10.95 3.91 -12.45
N ALA A 57 10.41 4.16 -11.25
CA ALA A 57 11.24 4.32 -10.05
C ALA A 57 12.07 3.07 -9.77
N LEU A 58 11.44 1.90 -9.82
CA LEU A 58 12.15 0.65 -9.54
C LEU A 58 12.99 0.18 -10.74
N ASP A 59 12.63 0.57 -11.97
CA ASP A 59 13.46 0.38 -13.16
C ASP A 59 14.78 1.13 -13.04
N ILE A 60 14.77 2.36 -12.52
CA ILE A 60 15.97 3.15 -12.27
C ILE A 60 16.89 2.44 -11.28
N VAL A 61 16.34 1.91 -10.20
CA VAL A 61 17.10 1.11 -9.23
C VAL A 61 17.65 -0.16 -9.89
N ALA A 62 16.83 -0.89 -10.64
CA ALA A 62 17.21 -2.13 -11.33
C ALA A 62 18.37 -1.88 -12.32
N ARG A 63 18.30 -0.81 -13.13
CA ARG A 63 19.36 -0.42 -14.06
C ARG A 63 20.64 -0.09 -13.33
N LYS A 64 20.61 0.75 -12.29
CA LYS A 64 21.78 1.04 -11.47
C LYS A 64 22.37 -0.23 -10.85
N LYS A 65 21.55 -1.15 -10.33
CA LYS A 65 22.03 -2.41 -9.75
C LYS A 65 22.75 -3.28 -10.79
N ARG A 66 22.26 -3.35 -12.05
CA ARG A 66 22.98 -4.03 -13.14
C ARG A 66 24.34 -3.38 -13.39
N GLN A 67 24.41 -2.06 -13.47
CA GLN A 67 25.67 -1.33 -13.62
C GLN A 67 26.60 -1.50 -12.40
N CYS A 68 26.07 -1.79 -11.21
CA CYS A 68 26.85 -2.16 -10.04
C CYS A 68 27.24 -3.65 -9.98
N GLY A 69 27.00 -4.43 -11.03
CA GLY A 69 27.41 -5.83 -11.15
C GLY A 69 26.46 -6.85 -10.53
N TYR A 70 25.26 -6.45 -10.13
CA TYR A 70 24.23 -7.38 -9.63
C TYR A 70 23.58 -8.18 -10.76
N ASN A 71 23.20 -9.42 -10.44
CA ASN A 71 22.28 -10.19 -11.25
C ASN A 71 20.86 -9.78 -10.89
N VAL A 72 20.17 -9.07 -11.79
CA VAL A 72 18.91 -8.40 -11.49
C VAL A 72 17.73 -9.12 -12.15
N LEU A 73 16.79 -9.60 -11.34
CA LEU A 73 15.48 -10.06 -11.76
C LEU A 73 14.46 -8.92 -11.62
N TYR A 74 13.88 -8.46 -12.74
CA TYR A 74 12.84 -7.45 -12.78
C TYR A 74 11.72 -7.89 -13.73
N PRO A 75 10.77 -8.71 -13.27
CA PRO A 75 9.75 -9.32 -14.11
C PRO A 75 8.47 -8.50 -14.20
N MET A 76 7.61 -8.86 -15.17
CA MET A 76 6.27 -8.29 -15.32
C MET A 76 5.27 -9.38 -15.75
N GLY A 77 4.00 -9.19 -15.40
CA GLY A 77 2.89 -10.08 -15.70
C GLY A 77 1.53 -9.43 -15.49
N TRP A 78 0.47 -10.26 -15.42
CA TRP A 78 -0.91 -9.78 -15.47
C TRP A 78 -1.74 -10.45 -14.39
N ASP A 79 -2.31 -9.61 -13.49
CA ASP A 79 -3.38 -10.02 -12.58
C ASP A 79 -4.72 -9.88 -13.29
N ALA A 80 -5.09 -10.92 -14.02
CA ALA A 80 -6.11 -10.82 -15.06
C ALA A 80 -7.46 -11.44 -14.71
N PHE A 81 -7.56 -12.20 -13.61
CA PHE A 81 -8.82 -12.65 -13.04
C PHE A 81 -9.50 -11.56 -12.21
N GLY A 82 -10.78 -11.76 -11.89
CA GLY A 82 -11.51 -11.01 -10.88
C GLY A 82 -12.55 -10.04 -11.44
N LEU A 83 -13.23 -9.39 -10.49
CA LEU A 83 -14.38 -8.52 -10.71
C LEU A 83 -14.16 -7.36 -11.71
N PRO A 84 -13.00 -6.68 -11.73
CA PRO A 84 -12.83 -5.55 -12.64
C PRO A 84 -12.99 -5.92 -14.10
N THR A 85 -12.34 -7.03 -14.52
CA THR A 85 -12.43 -7.53 -15.90
C THR A 85 -13.82 -8.10 -16.19
N GLU A 86 -14.40 -8.87 -15.26
CA GLU A 86 -15.72 -9.45 -15.44
C GLU A 86 -16.82 -8.38 -15.54
N ASN A 87 -16.80 -7.37 -14.68
CA ASN A 87 -17.76 -6.26 -14.74
C ASN A 87 -17.63 -5.46 -16.04
N TYR A 88 -16.41 -5.28 -16.55
CA TYR A 88 -16.22 -4.66 -17.87
C TYR A 88 -16.77 -5.55 -18.99
N ALA A 89 -16.55 -6.85 -18.93
CA ALA A 89 -17.04 -7.83 -19.89
C ALA A 89 -18.58 -7.88 -19.92
N LEU A 90 -19.23 -7.92 -18.73
CA LEU A 90 -20.68 -7.87 -18.59
C LEU A 90 -21.26 -6.59 -19.20
N LYS A 91 -20.69 -5.44 -18.86
CA LYS A 91 -21.16 -4.12 -19.36
C LYS A 91 -21.10 -4.02 -20.89
N ASN A 92 -20.11 -4.68 -21.51
CA ASN A 92 -19.89 -4.60 -22.97
C ASN A 92 -20.39 -5.85 -23.72
N HIS A 93 -21.00 -6.83 -23.04
CA HIS A 93 -21.47 -8.09 -23.61
C HIS A 93 -20.38 -8.86 -24.38
N ILE A 94 -19.17 -8.91 -23.83
CA ILE A 94 -18.00 -9.57 -24.41
C ILE A 94 -17.50 -10.63 -23.43
N ASN A 95 -17.04 -11.79 -23.93
CA ASN A 95 -16.44 -12.81 -23.07
C ASN A 95 -15.22 -12.24 -22.32
N PRO A 96 -15.07 -12.46 -20.99
CA PRO A 96 -13.97 -11.92 -20.21
C PRO A 96 -12.59 -12.41 -20.67
N GLU A 97 -12.46 -13.61 -21.24
CA GLU A 97 -11.21 -14.11 -21.81
C GLU A 97 -10.74 -13.24 -22.99
N ILE A 98 -11.66 -12.88 -23.90
CA ILE A 98 -11.35 -12.03 -25.06
C ILE A 98 -10.94 -10.64 -24.62
N VAL A 99 -11.67 -10.09 -23.64
CA VAL A 99 -11.34 -8.77 -23.04
C VAL A 99 -9.96 -8.80 -22.43
N THR A 100 -9.67 -9.84 -21.64
CA THR A 100 -8.37 -10.04 -20.98
C THR A 100 -7.24 -10.07 -21.99
N ALA A 101 -7.34 -10.92 -23.01
CA ALA A 101 -6.30 -11.05 -24.04
C ALA A 101 -6.01 -9.71 -24.76
N LYS A 102 -7.07 -8.97 -25.12
CA LYS A 102 -6.95 -7.66 -25.75
C LYS A 102 -6.30 -6.63 -24.84
N ASN A 103 -6.72 -6.59 -23.60
CA ASN A 103 -6.21 -5.61 -22.63
C ASN A 103 -4.75 -5.92 -22.23
N VAL A 104 -4.40 -7.18 -22.04
CA VAL A 104 -3.00 -7.63 -21.80
C VAL A 104 -2.10 -7.16 -22.93
N ALA A 105 -2.49 -7.42 -24.19
CA ALA A 105 -1.70 -6.99 -25.35
C ALA A 105 -1.51 -5.46 -25.37
N ARG A 106 -2.55 -4.71 -25.01
CA ARG A 106 -2.51 -3.25 -24.93
C ARG A 106 -1.58 -2.75 -23.83
N PHE A 107 -1.72 -3.26 -22.62
CA PHE A 107 -0.87 -2.90 -21.48
C PHE A 107 0.60 -3.24 -21.75
N LYS A 108 0.86 -4.43 -22.34
CA LYS A 108 2.21 -4.86 -22.72
C LYS A 108 2.85 -3.88 -23.70
N SER A 109 2.14 -3.49 -24.76
CA SER A 109 2.64 -2.51 -25.71
C SER A 109 2.98 -1.15 -25.08
N GLN A 110 2.16 -0.69 -24.13
CA GLN A 110 2.41 0.55 -23.41
C GLN A 110 3.64 0.47 -22.49
N LEU A 111 3.81 -0.65 -21.76
CA LEU A 111 4.97 -0.86 -20.90
C LEU A 111 6.27 -1.00 -21.70
N GLN A 112 6.22 -1.69 -22.85
CA GLN A 112 7.35 -1.80 -23.76
C GLN A 112 7.73 -0.44 -24.33
N ALA A 113 6.75 0.38 -24.72
CA ALA A 113 7.00 1.74 -25.22
C ALA A 113 7.70 2.66 -24.20
N LEU A 114 7.55 2.39 -22.90
CA LEU A 114 8.25 3.12 -21.84
C LEU A 114 9.73 2.72 -21.69
N GLY A 115 10.18 1.69 -22.37
CA GLY A 115 11.55 1.20 -22.27
C GLY A 115 11.95 0.70 -20.90
N LEU A 116 11.01 0.10 -20.17
CA LEU A 116 11.27 -0.49 -18.86
C LEU A 116 12.09 -1.79 -19.03
N SER A 117 13.07 -1.99 -18.16
CA SER A 117 14.00 -3.13 -18.22
C SER A 117 13.41 -4.41 -17.63
N PHE A 118 12.14 -4.70 -17.96
CA PHE A 118 11.49 -5.94 -17.54
C PHE A 118 12.06 -7.16 -18.27
N ASP A 119 12.18 -8.25 -17.51
CA ASP A 119 12.46 -9.57 -18.04
C ASP A 119 11.17 -10.20 -18.60
N TRP A 120 10.89 -9.97 -19.88
CA TRP A 120 9.69 -10.46 -20.55
C TRP A 120 9.66 -11.97 -20.77
N ASP A 121 10.80 -12.65 -20.67
CA ASP A 121 10.87 -14.12 -20.76
C ASP A 121 10.27 -14.79 -19.50
N ARG A 122 10.05 -14.00 -18.44
CA ARG A 122 9.39 -14.42 -17.21
C ARG A 122 7.97 -13.90 -17.05
N GLU A 123 7.35 -13.50 -18.16
CA GLU A 123 5.96 -13.05 -18.18
C GLU A 123 5.00 -14.13 -17.67
N ILE A 124 4.07 -13.74 -16.79
CA ILE A 124 3.02 -14.62 -16.26
C ILE A 124 1.65 -14.00 -16.43
N ASN A 125 0.61 -14.84 -16.45
CA ASN A 125 -0.77 -14.42 -16.47
C ASN A 125 -1.59 -15.29 -15.51
N THR A 126 -2.28 -14.68 -14.55
CA THR A 126 -3.07 -15.42 -13.55
C THR A 126 -4.21 -16.22 -14.15
N THR A 127 -4.66 -15.90 -15.38
CA THR A 127 -5.70 -16.66 -16.09
C THR A 127 -5.17 -17.86 -16.88
N ASP A 128 -3.86 -18.02 -16.97
CA ASP A 128 -3.26 -19.20 -17.59
C ASP A 128 -3.49 -20.43 -16.71
N PRO A 129 -4.06 -21.53 -17.25
CA PRO A 129 -4.22 -22.79 -16.52
C PRO A 129 -2.91 -23.33 -15.91
N GLU A 130 -1.76 -23.13 -16.58
CA GLU A 130 -0.45 -23.55 -16.06
C GLU A 130 0.00 -22.67 -14.86
N TYR A 131 -0.55 -21.45 -14.74
CA TYR A 131 -0.36 -20.60 -13.57
C TYR A 131 -1.34 -21.00 -12.46
N TYR A 132 -2.67 -20.95 -12.70
CA TYR A 132 -3.64 -21.14 -11.62
C TYR A 132 -3.74 -22.61 -11.13
N LYS A 133 -3.18 -23.57 -11.85
CA LYS A 133 -2.90 -24.92 -11.32
C LYS A 133 -2.22 -24.85 -9.95
N TRP A 134 -1.27 -23.94 -9.79
CA TRP A 134 -0.52 -23.81 -8.54
C TRP A 134 -1.27 -22.98 -7.49
N THR A 135 -2.10 -22.03 -7.88
CA THR A 135 -3.06 -21.37 -6.97
C THR A 135 -4.00 -22.42 -6.35
N GLN A 136 -4.53 -23.32 -7.19
CA GLN A 136 -5.36 -24.43 -6.77
C GLN A 136 -4.62 -25.41 -5.86
N TRP A 137 -3.38 -25.71 -6.21
CA TRP A 137 -2.54 -26.59 -5.38
C TRP A 137 -2.30 -25.97 -3.99
N ILE A 138 -1.99 -24.68 -3.88
CA ILE A 138 -1.82 -24.02 -2.58
C ILE A 138 -3.11 -24.09 -1.78
N PHE A 139 -4.28 -23.86 -2.40
CA PHE A 139 -5.56 -24.01 -1.73
C PHE A 139 -5.76 -25.43 -1.18
N LEU A 140 -5.44 -26.46 -1.95
CA LEU A 140 -5.52 -27.86 -1.49
C LEU A 140 -4.57 -28.12 -0.31
N GLN A 141 -3.37 -27.55 -0.31
CA GLN A 141 -2.47 -27.68 0.84
C GLN A 141 -3.03 -26.98 2.07
N LEU A 142 -3.59 -25.76 1.94
CA LEU A 142 -4.28 -25.06 3.03
C LEU A 142 -5.45 -25.91 3.58
N TYR A 143 -6.22 -26.53 2.72
CA TYR A 143 -7.32 -27.43 3.12
C TYR A 143 -6.80 -28.65 3.90
N LYS A 144 -5.77 -29.34 3.40
CA LYS A 144 -5.15 -30.50 4.05
C LYS A 144 -4.60 -30.19 5.45
N HIS A 145 -4.15 -28.93 5.66
CA HIS A 145 -3.64 -28.49 6.95
C HIS A 145 -4.72 -27.81 7.85
N GLY A 146 -5.99 -27.90 7.46
CA GLY A 146 -7.11 -27.35 8.25
C GLY A 146 -7.16 -25.81 8.29
N LEU A 147 -6.50 -25.14 7.35
CA LEU A 147 -6.46 -23.68 7.20
C LEU A 147 -7.51 -23.17 6.19
N ALA A 148 -8.05 -24.02 5.34
CA ALA A 148 -9.21 -23.74 4.50
C ALA A 148 -10.41 -24.57 4.97
N TYR A 149 -11.57 -23.93 5.15
CA TYR A 149 -12.79 -24.59 5.62
C TYR A 149 -14.02 -23.88 5.06
N LYS A 150 -15.14 -24.60 4.95
CA LYS A 150 -16.43 -24.03 4.50
C LYS A 150 -17.38 -23.87 5.68
N LYS A 151 -17.98 -22.68 5.81
CA LYS A 151 -18.88 -22.32 6.91
C LYS A 151 -19.99 -21.40 6.44
N ALA A 152 -21.22 -21.65 6.89
CA ALA A 152 -22.30 -20.68 6.78
C ALA A 152 -22.06 -19.57 7.83
N THR A 153 -21.94 -18.34 7.35
CA THR A 153 -21.66 -17.18 8.22
C THR A 153 -22.27 -15.92 7.63
N THR A 154 -22.45 -14.92 8.47
CA THR A 154 -22.81 -13.58 8.01
C THR A 154 -21.62 -12.96 7.29
N VAL A 155 -21.84 -12.49 6.07
CA VAL A 155 -20.82 -11.90 5.20
C VAL A 155 -21.28 -10.59 4.60
N ASN A 156 -20.31 -9.77 4.22
CA ASN A 156 -20.55 -8.55 3.45
C ASN A 156 -20.98 -8.91 2.03
N TYR A 157 -22.08 -8.35 1.57
CA TYR A 157 -22.61 -8.58 0.22
C TYR A 157 -22.78 -7.23 -0.50
N CYS A 158 -22.11 -7.08 -1.62
CA CYS A 158 -22.24 -5.89 -2.48
C CYS A 158 -23.52 -5.99 -3.31
N THR A 159 -24.40 -5.00 -3.17
CA THR A 159 -25.68 -4.96 -3.92
C THR A 159 -25.51 -4.66 -5.40
N GLY A 160 -24.48 -3.91 -5.77
CA GLY A 160 -24.15 -3.57 -7.16
C GLY A 160 -23.41 -4.69 -7.89
N CYS A 161 -22.32 -5.21 -7.31
CA CYS A 161 -21.58 -6.32 -7.90
C CYS A 161 -22.28 -7.68 -7.74
N LYS A 162 -23.28 -7.81 -6.86
CA LYS A 162 -23.99 -9.05 -6.52
C LYS A 162 -23.03 -10.17 -6.08
N VAL A 163 -22.08 -9.85 -5.21
CA VAL A 163 -21.02 -10.77 -4.76
C VAL A 163 -20.71 -10.57 -3.28
N VAL A 164 -20.24 -11.64 -2.65
CA VAL A 164 -19.67 -11.58 -1.29
C VAL A 164 -18.31 -10.91 -1.32
N LEU A 165 -18.06 -10.04 -0.34
CA LEU A 165 -16.80 -9.33 -0.14
C LEU A 165 -16.11 -9.78 1.15
N ALA A 166 -14.80 -9.77 1.16
CA ALA A 166 -14.02 -9.85 2.39
C ALA A 166 -14.17 -8.53 3.19
N ASN A 167 -13.82 -8.56 4.48
CA ASN A 167 -13.94 -7.37 5.34
C ASN A 167 -13.04 -6.23 4.83
N GLU A 168 -11.90 -6.56 4.27
CA GLU A 168 -10.90 -5.66 3.73
C GLU A 168 -11.36 -4.94 2.44
N GLU A 169 -12.37 -5.49 1.76
CA GLU A 169 -12.93 -4.94 0.51
C GLU A 169 -14.12 -3.98 0.75
N VAL A 170 -14.42 -3.68 2.02
CA VAL A 170 -15.49 -2.77 2.43
C VAL A 170 -14.89 -1.51 3.06
N VAL A 171 -15.16 -0.35 2.48
CA VAL A 171 -14.67 0.94 2.94
C VAL A 171 -15.86 1.84 3.25
N ASN A 172 -16.00 2.27 4.50
CA ASN A 172 -17.11 3.14 4.95
C ASN A 172 -18.51 2.60 4.57
N GLY A 173 -18.71 1.29 4.68
CA GLY A 173 -20.01 0.64 4.39
C GLY A 173 -20.33 0.44 2.91
N VAL A 174 -19.42 0.80 2.00
CA VAL A 174 -19.58 0.62 0.55
C VAL A 174 -18.51 -0.32 -0.03
N CYS A 175 -18.82 -0.89 -1.18
CA CYS A 175 -17.89 -1.72 -1.93
C CYS A 175 -16.73 -0.88 -2.47
N GLU A 176 -15.50 -1.24 -2.15
CA GLU A 176 -14.28 -0.58 -2.65
C GLU A 176 -14.23 -0.48 -4.19
N ARG A 177 -14.83 -1.47 -4.88
CA ARG A 177 -14.76 -1.58 -6.35
C ARG A 177 -15.80 -0.74 -7.09
N CYS A 178 -17.04 -0.76 -6.63
CA CYS A 178 -18.15 -0.13 -7.38
C CYS A 178 -18.85 1.00 -6.60
N GLY A 179 -18.49 1.23 -5.33
CA GLY A 179 -19.09 2.25 -4.49
C GLY A 179 -20.54 1.96 -4.05
N SER A 180 -21.10 0.79 -4.40
CA SER A 180 -22.47 0.44 -4.01
C SER A 180 -22.56 0.05 -2.53
N PRO A 181 -23.75 0.27 -1.89
CA PRO A 181 -23.95 -0.14 -0.50
C PRO A 181 -23.71 -1.63 -0.28
N VAL A 182 -23.08 -1.94 0.84
CA VAL A 182 -22.83 -3.31 1.30
C VAL A 182 -23.87 -3.66 2.38
N VAL A 183 -24.47 -4.85 2.26
CA VAL A 183 -25.43 -5.39 3.21
C VAL A 183 -24.95 -6.70 3.79
N GLN A 184 -25.45 -7.07 4.98
CA GLN A 184 -25.14 -8.36 5.60
C GLN A 184 -26.05 -9.45 5.06
N ARG A 185 -25.47 -10.62 4.70
CA ARG A 185 -26.22 -11.81 4.30
C ARG A 185 -25.57 -13.06 4.90
N VAL A 186 -26.39 -14.04 5.27
CA VAL A 186 -25.88 -15.37 5.66
C VAL A 186 -25.67 -16.19 4.39
N LYS A 187 -24.41 -16.58 4.16
CA LYS A 187 -24.01 -17.40 3.00
C LYS A 187 -22.99 -18.46 3.45
N SER A 188 -23.02 -19.63 2.80
CA SER A 188 -21.97 -20.65 2.96
C SER A 188 -20.75 -20.23 2.14
N GLN A 189 -19.61 -20.05 2.81
CA GLN A 189 -18.38 -19.51 2.22
C GLN A 189 -17.17 -20.35 2.56
N TRP A 190 -16.21 -20.43 1.62
CA TRP A 190 -14.86 -20.86 1.95
C TRP A 190 -14.15 -19.74 2.71
N MET A 191 -13.50 -20.14 3.79
CA MET A 191 -12.76 -19.27 4.68
C MET A 191 -11.31 -19.75 4.75
N LEU A 192 -10.35 -18.82 4.75
CA LEU A 192 -8.96 -19.13 5.06
C LEU A 192 -8.58 -18.59 6.44
N LYS A 193 -7.95 -19.44 7.25
CA LYS A 193 -7.65 -19.19 8.67
C LYS A 193 -6.41 -18.31 8.83
N ILE A 194 -6.47 -17.09 8.27
CA ILE A 194 -5.38 -16.11 8.40
C ILE A 194 -5.11 -15.74 9.87
N THR A 195 -6.13 -15.85 10.74
CA THR A 195 -5.99 -15.57 12.17
C THR A 195 -5.00 -16.51 12.85
N ALA A 196 -4.77 -17.71 12.32
CA ALA A 196 -3.75 -18.63 12.83
C ALA A 196 -2.31 -18.09 12.68
N TYR A 197 -2.12 -17.10 11.82
CA TYR A 197 -0.85 -16.44 11.55
C TYR A 197 -0.75 -15.02 12.13
N ALA A 198 -1.77 -14.56 12.85
CA ALA A 198 -1.88 -13.18 13.31
C ALA A 198 -0.66 -12.70 14.11
N ASP A 199 -0.16 -13.49 15.06
CA ASP A 199 1.05 -13.16 15.82
C ASP A 199 2.26 -13.01 14.92
N ARG A 200 2.53 -14.00 14.07
CA ARG A 200 3.68 -13.97 13.15
C ARG A 200 3.59 -12.83 12.13
N LEU A 201 2.38 -12.50 11.66
CA LEU A 201 2.16 -11.36 10.76
C LEU A 201 2.51 -10.02 11.42
N ILE A 202 2.40 -9.91 12.75
CA ILE A 202 2.84 -8.72 13.51
C ILE A 202 4.33 -8.78 13.83
N ASP A 203 4.78 -9.89 14.42
CA ASP A 203 6.11 -9.99 15.03
C ASP A 203 7.22 -9.98 13.96
N ASP A 204 7.00 -10.64 12.82
CA ASP A 204 7.95 -10.70 11.72
C ASP A 204 8.08 -9.37 10.95
N LEU A 205 7.20 -8.38 11.18
CA LEU A 205 7.42 -7.01 10.68
C LEU A 205 8.69 -6.36 11.23
N ASN A 206 9.25 -6.90 12.32
CA ASN A 206 10.52 -6.43 12.88
C ASN A 206 11.74 -6.94 12.09
N GLN A 207 11.57 -7.95 11.24
CA GLN A 207 12.62 -8.58 10.44
C GLN A 207 12.77 -7.98 9.04
N VAL A 208 11.86 -7.07 8.65
CA VAL A 208 11.78 -6.51 7.29
C VAL A 208 11.89 -4.99 7.30
N ASP A 209 12.42 -4.44 6.20
CA ASP A 209 12.56 -2.99 5.96
C ASP A 209 11.34 -2.45 5.20
N TYR A 210 10.18 -2.47 5.85
CA TYR A 210 8.98 -1.81 5.32
C TYR A 210 8.88 -0.40 5.88
N ILE A 211 8.39 0.54 5.08
CA ILE A 211 8.12 1.91 5.58
C ILE A 211 7.18 1.86 6.79
N ASP A 212 7.42 2.71 7.78
CA ASP A 212 6.72 2.69 9.08
C ASP A 212 5.21 2.76 8.93
N ARG A 213 4.72 3.50 7.94
CA ARG A 213 3.30 3.63 7.66
C ARG A 213 2.66 2.27 7.32
N VAL A 214 3.34 1.44 6.53
CA VAL A 214 2.87 0.08 6.18
C VAL A 214 2.86 -0.80 7.42
N LYS A 215 3.95 -0.81 8.22
CA LYS A 215 4.03 -1.59 9.46
C LYS A 215 2.92 -1.21 10.45
N THR A 216 2.70 0.09 10.63
CA THR A 216 1.68 0.61 11.53
C THR A 216 0.28 0.23 11.09
N GLN A 217 -0.04 0.38 9.80
CA GLN A 217 -1.36 0.00 9.27
C GLN A 217 -1.62 -1.50 9.43
N GLN A 218 -0.64 -2.37 9.15
CA GLN A 218 -0.79 -3.81 9.33
C GLN A 218 -1.00 -4.19 10.79
N ARG A 219 -0.19 -3.62 11.72
CA ARG A 219 -0.36 -3.85 13.16
C ARG A 219 -1.74 -3.43 13.65
N ASN A 220 -2.22 -2.27 13.22
CA ASN A 220 -3.53 -1.75 13.60
C ASN A 220 -4.68 -2.59 13.03
N TRP A 221 -4.52 -3.07 11.79
CA TRP A 221 -5.51 -3.93 11.14
C TRP A 221 -5.62 -5.29 11.81
N ILE A 222 -4.49 -5.95 12.06
CA ILE A 222 -4.45 -7.21 12.78
C ILE A 222 -4.93 -7.01 14.23
N GLY A 223 -4.55 -5.91 14.86
CA GLY A 223 -5.11 -5.41 16.11
C GLY A 223 -4.96 -6.39 17.26
N ARG A 224 -3.73 -6.89 17.51
CA ARG A 224 -3.43 -7.71 18.66
C ARG A 224 -3.70 -6.95 19.95
N SER A 225 -4.47 -7.55 20.85
CA SER A 225 -4.79 -7.03 22.16
C SER A 225 -4.57 -8.09 23.23
N HIS A 226 -4.02 -7.64 24.35
CA HIS A 226 -3.85 -8.48 25.54
C HIS A 226 -4.97 -8.17 26.52
N GLY A 227 -5.64 -9.20 27.01
CA GLY A 227 -6.77 -9.07 27.91
C GLY A 227 -7.09 -10.37 28.63
N ALA A 228 -8.34 -10.50 29.04
CA ALA A 228 -8.87 -11.72 29.63
C ALA A 228 -10.24 -12.07 29.05
N GLU A 229 -10.53 -13.37 28.97
CA GLU A 229 -11.89 -13.87 28.95
C GLU A 229 -12.37 -13.94 30.40
N VAL A 230 -13.57 -13.44 30.65
CA VAL A 230 -14.20 -13.42 31.97
C VAL A 230 -15.58 -14.04 31.88
N ASN A 231 -15.88 -14.95 32.79
CA ASN A 231 -17.12 -15.70 32.84
C ASN A 231 -18.10 -15.10 33.83
N PHE A 232 -19.24 -14.64 33.35
CA PHE A 232 -20.37 -14.15 34.16
C PHE A 232 -21.47 -15.22 34.17
N GLU A 233 -21.79 -15.72 35.33
CA GLU A 233 -22.90 -16.66 35.49
C GLU A 233 -24.22 -15.91 35.40
N THR A 234 -25.22 -16.46 34.73
CA THR A 234 -26.55 -15.85 34.64
C THR A 234 -27.51 -16.52 35.60
N SER A 235 -28.53 -15.79 35.98
CA SER A 235 -29.68 -16.36 36.81
C SER A 235 -30.43 -17.47 36.05
N ALA A 236 -30.22 -17.60 34.75
CA ALA A 236 -30.76 -18.66 33.90
C ALA A 236 -29.90 -19.94 33.91
N GLY A 237 -28.78 -19.97 34.62
CA GLY A 237 -27.84 -21.10 34.67
C GLY A 237 -26.87 -21.19 33.47
N ASP A 238 -26.81 -20.18 32.64
CA ASP A 238 -25.86 -20.08 31.52
C ASP A 238 -24.65 -19.21 31.90
N THR A 239 -23.53 -19.35 31.15
CA THR A 239 -22.35 -18.55 31.35
C THR A 239 -22.18 -17.59 30.16
N LEU A 240 -22.16 -16.30 30.43
CA LEU A 240 -21.75 -15.29 29.45
C LEU A 240 -20.25 -15.04 29.58
N THR A 241 -19.48 -15.45 28.56
CA THR A 241 -18.06 -15.16 28.50
C THR A 241 -17.86 -13.84 27.77
N VAL A 242 -17.11 -12.91 28.34
CA VAL A 242 -16.75 -11.64 27.72
C VAL A 242 -15.23 -11.55 27.56
N TYR A 243 -14.76 -10.88 26.52
CA TYR A 243 -13.36 -10.50 26.37
C TYR A 243 -13.20 -9.04 26.74
N THR A 244 -12.22 -8.74 27.61
CA THR A 244 -11.89 -7.38 28.02
C THR A 244 -10.39 -7.13 28.07
N THR A 245 -9.95 -5.97 27.62
CA THR A 245 -8.59 -5.46 27.81
C THR A 245 -8.43 -4.72 29.14
N ARG A 246 -9.54 -4.55 29.86
CA ARG A 246 -9.66 -3.80 31.11
C ARG A 246 -10.15 -4.68 32.26
N ALA A 247 -9.52 -5.84 32.44
CA ALA A 247 -9.84 -6.72 33.56
C ALA A 247 -9.62 -6.05 34.95
N ASP A 248 -8.74 -5.05 35.01
CA ASP A 248 -8.54 -4.19 36.19
C ASP A 248 -9.81 -3.49 36.66
N THR A 249 -10.78 -3.24 35.76
CA THR A 249 -12.00 -2.47 36.06
C THR A 249 -13.22 -3.36 36.39
N LEU A 250 -13.07 -4.67 36.56
CA LEU A 250 -14.16 -5.59 36.83
C LEU A 250 -15.04 -5.17 38.01
N PHE A 251 -14.49 -4.63 39.10
CA PHE A 251 -15.25 -4.12 40.22
C PHE A 251 -16.19 -2.93 39.90
N GLY A 252 -16.03 -2.35 38.71
CA GLY A 252 -16.84 -1.24 38.21
C GLY A 252 -17.92 -1.63 37.24
N VAL A 253 -18.10 -2.93 36.98
CA VAL A 253 -19.15 -3.44 36.10
C VAL A 253 -20.54 -3.17 36.73
N THR A 254 -21.38 -2.48 35.94
CA THR A 254 -22.75 -2.14 36.43
C THR A 254 -23.86 -2.68 35.56
N TYR A 255 -23.54 -3.17 34.38
CA TYR A 255 -24.45 -3.90 33.49
C TYR A 255 -23.69 -4.71 32.46
N MET A 256 -24.40 -5.59 31.79
CA MET A 256 -23.88 -6.33 30.63
C MET A 256 -24.70 -6.00 29.40
N VAL A 257 -24.05 -6.13 28.22
CA VAL A 257 -24.74 -6.00 26.94
C VAL A 257 -24.42 -7.20 26.08
N ILE A 258 -25.44 -7.79 25.46
CA ILE A 258 -25.29 -8.85 24.47
C ILE A 258 -25.84 -8.40 23.12
N SER A 259 -25.33 -8.99 22.04
CA SER A 259 -25.83 -8.70 20.70
C SER A 259 -27.29 -9.11 20.55
N PRO A 260 -28.09 -8.41 19.75
CA PRO A 260 -29.49 -8.81 19.48
C PRO A 260 -29.60 -10.24 18.89
N GLU A 261 -28.57 -10.73 18.23
CA GLU A 261 -28.50 -12.06 17.61
C GLU A 261 -27.93 -13.15 18.55
N HIS A 262 -27.64 -12.84 19.80
CA HIS A 262 -27.01 -13.78 20.73
C HIS A 262 -27.90 -15.01 20.95
N ALA A 263 -27.31 -16.22 20.84
CA ALA A 263 -28.06 -17.49 20.88
C ALA A 263 -28.86 -17.69 22.18
N TYR A 264 -28.41 -17.16 23.30
CA TYR A 264 -29.09 -17.28 24.58
C TYR A 264 -30.43 -16.55 24.64
N ILE A 265 -30.63 -15.48 23.85
CA ILE A 265 -31.91 -14.76 23.84
C ILE A 265 -33.03 -15.72 23.39
N LYS A 266 -32.81 -16.43 22.29
CA LYS A 266 -33.80 -17.44 21.83
C LYS A 266 -34.01 -18.50 22.88
N LYS A 267 -32.94 -19.05 23.47
CA LYS A 267 -33.01 -20.08 24.53
C LYS A 267 -33.84 -19.60 25.73
N TRP A 268 -33.63 -18.36 26.19
CA TRP A 268 -34.33 -17.78 27.34
C TRP A 268 -35.80 -17.47 27.03
N ILE A 269 -36.11 -17.07 25.79
CA ILE A 269 -37.49 -16.87 25.33
C ILE A 269 -38.22 -18.23 25.32
N ASP A 270 -37.61 -19.25 24.70
CA ASP A 270 -38.20 -20.59 24.58
C ASP A 270 -38.43 -21.24 25.98
N ALA A 271 -37.56 -20.91 26.95
CA ALA A 271 -37.69 -21.36 28.34
C ALA A 271 -38.65 -20.49 29.19
N GLY A 272 -39.25 -19.43 28.64
CA GLY A 272 -40.16 -18.52 29.34
C GLY A 272 -39.52 -17.66 30.43
N LEU A 273 -38.19 -17.46 30.37
CA LEU A 273 -37.43 -16.70 31.37
C LEU A 273 -37.49 -15.19 31.13
N ILE A 274 -37.63 -14.74 29.87
CA ILE A 274 -37.74 -13.34 29.52
C ILE A 274 -39.20 -12.87 29.69
N LYS A 275 -39.42 -11.81 30.48
CA LYS A 275 -40.76 -11.27 30.76
C LYS A 275 -41.24 -10.27 29.71
N ASN A 276 -40.34 -9.52 29.06
CA ASN A 276 -40.63 -8.49 28.05
C ASN A 276 -40.32 -8.95 26.62
N VAL A 277 -40.73 -10.12 26.24
CA VAL A 277 -40.43 -10.78 24.95
C VAL A 277 -40.75 -9.89 23.76
N ASP A 278 -41.86 -9.18 23.76
CA ASP A 278 -42.29 -8.34 22.62
C ASP A 278 -41.33 -7.17 22.38
N ALA A 279 -40.86 -6.53 23.46
CA ALA A 279 -39.88 -5.46 23.34
C ALA A 279 -38.51 -5.96 22.84
N VAL A 280 -38.07 -7.17 23.28
CA VAL A 280 -36.83 -7.79 22.85
C VAL A 280 -36.90 -8.14 21.36
N LYS A 281 -38.00 -8.76 20.91
CA LYS A 281 -38.19 -9.10 19.49
C LYS A 281 -38.28 -7.87 18.59
N ALA A 282 -39.02 -6.84 19.00
CA ALA A 282 -39.11 -5.60 18.24
C ALA A 282 -37.72 -4.96 18.05
N TYR A 283 -36.87 -4.97 19.08
CA TYR A 283 -35.49 -4.46 18.98
C TYR A 283 -34.60 -5.34 18.10
N GLN A 284 -34.75 -6.68 18.15
CA GLN A 284 -34.04 -7.59 17.24
C GLN A 284 -34.39 -7.30 15.78
N ASP A 285 -35.66 -7.08 15.47
CA ASP A 285 -36.14 -6.74 14.12
C ASP A 285 -35.61 -5.37 13.64
N GLU A 286 -35.50 -4.39 14.55
CA GLU A 286 -34.91 -3.09 14.25
C GLU A 286 -33.40 -3.23 13.97
N ALA A 287 -32.68 -3.92 14.82
CA ALA A 287 -31.22 -4.12 14.70
C ALA A 287 -30.86 -4.91 13.44
N ALA A 288 -31.67 -5.89 13.03
CA ALA A 288 -31.47 -6.70 11.84
C ALA A 288 -31.55 -5.88 10.52
N ARG A 289 -32.14 -4.69 10.54
CA ARG A 289 -32.22 -3.77 9.37
C ARG A 289 -30.99 -2.88 9.22
N LYS A 290 -30.11 -2.83 10.22
CA LYS A 290 -28.93 -1.97 10.25
C LYS A 290 -27.69 -2.75 9.85
N SER A 291 -26.82 -2.15 9.05
CA SER A 291 -25.48 -2.70 8.74
C SER A 291 -24.55 -2.64 9.96
N ASP A 292 -23.50 -3.46 9.98
CA ASP A 292 -22.47 -3.43 11.04
C ASP A 292 -21.83 -2.03 11.14
N PHE A 293 -21.68 -1.33 10.01
CA PHE A 293 -21.17 0.05 9.98
C PHE A 293 -22.11 1.01 10.72
N GLU A 294 -23.40 1.02 10.37
CA GLU A 294 -24.40 1.87 11.06
C GLU A 294 -24.52 1.53 12.54
N ARG A 295 -24.32 0.27 12.92
CA ARG A 295 -24.39 -0.19 14.32
C ARG A 295 -23.19 0.27 15.13
N THR A 296 -22.01 0.38 14.54
CA THR A 296 -20.74 0.69 15.24
C THR A 296 -20.30 2.15 15.13
N GLU A 297 -21.07 2.99 14.45
CA GLU A 297 -20.76 4.43 14.34
C GLU A 297 -20.68 5.12 15.70
N LEU A 298 -19.54 5.77 15.97
CA LEU A 298 -19.23 6.33 17.32
C LEU A 298 -20.18 7.46 17.75
N ASN A 299 -20.65 8.27 16.79
CA ASN A 299 -21.48 9.46 17.07
C ASN A 299 -22.98 9.15 17.14
N LYS A 300 -23.36 7.87 17.06
CA LYS A 300 -24.74 7.45 17.09
C LYS A 300 -25.29 7.42 18.52
N GLU A 301 -26.55 7.86 18.69
CA GLU A 301 -27.29 7.71 19.92
C GLU A 301 -27.37 6.22 20.35
N LYS A 302 -26.98 5.90 21.58
CA LYS A 302 -26.98 4.52 22.10
C LYS A 302 -28.40 4.08 22.36
N THR A 303 -28.82 2.96 21.79
CA THR A 303 -30.14 2.33 21.97
C THR A 303 -29.98 0.94 22.58
N GLY A 304 -30.99 0.45 23.22
CA GLY A 304 -30.96 -0.89 23.80
C GLY A 304 -32.27 -1.21 24.54
N VAL A 305 -32.46 -2.48 24.85
CA VAL A 305 -33.60 -2.99 25.63
C VAL A 305 -33.07 -3.86 26.77
N LYS A 306 -33.50 -3.59 27.98
CA LYS A 306 -33.20 -4.43 29.14
C LYS A 306 -33.93 -5.78 29.00
N ILE A 307 -33.23 -6.87 29.25
CA ILE A 307 -33.84 -8.19 29.38
C ILE A 307 -34.43 -8.31 30.80
N GLU A 308 -35.74 -8.42 30.88
CA GLU A 308 -36.43 -8.59 32.19
C GLU A 308 -36.54 -10.07 32.51
N GLY A 309 -36.09 -10.45 33.73
CA GLY A 309 -36.20 -11.80 34.25
C GLY A 309 -34.87 -12.62 34.19
N VAL A 310 -33.84 -12.10 33.53
CA VAL A 310 -32.49 -12.67 33.56
C VAL A 310 -31.48 -11.61 33.94
N THR A 311 -30.59 -11.93 34.86
CA THR A 311 -29.47 -11.10 35.34
C THR A 311 -28.14 -11.87 35.19
N ALA A 312 -27.03 -11.19 35.25
CA ALA A 312 -25.70 -11.79 35.34
C ALA A 312 -25.08 -11.48 36.69
N THR A 313 -24.15 -12.32 37.15
CA THR A 313 -23.42 -12.17 38.41
C THR A 313 -21.98 -11.76 38.10
N ASP A 314 -21.56 -10.62 38.65
CA ASP A 314 -20.15 -10.18 38.58
C ASP A 314 -19.26 -11.17 39.36
N PRO A 315 -18.26 -11.81 38.70
CA PRO A 315 -17.47 -12.85 39.34
C PRO A 315 -16.57 -12.38 40.48
N VAL A 316 -16.22 -11.08 40.56
CA VAL A 316 -15.27 -10.58 41.55
C VAL A 316 -15.93 -10.11 42.86
N ASN A 317 -17.18 -9.67 42.82
CA ASN A 317 -17.89 -9.12 44.02
C ASN A 317 -19.24 -9.79 44.25
N GLY A 318 -19.71 -10.65 43.36
CA GLY A 318 -20.99 -11.35 43.47
C GLY A 318 -22.23 -10.47 43.21
N ALA A 319 -22.06 -9.26 42.73
CA ALA A 319 -23.16 -8.34 42.45
C ALA A 319 -24.00 -8.80 41.25
N GLU A 320 -25.30 -8.75 41.39
CA GLU A 320 -26.23 -8.94 40.27
C GLU A 320 -26.27 -7.71 39.39
N VAL A 321 -26.03 -7.88 38.08
CA VAL A 321 -26.07 -6.81 37.10
C VAL A 321 -27.11 -7.10 36.01
N PRO A 322 -27.85 -6.08 35.54
CA PRO A 322 -28.83 -6.27 34.46
C PRO A 322 -28.14 -6.57 33.13
N ILE A 323 -28.86 -7.32 32.30
CA ILE A 323 -28.43 -7.63 30.91
C ILE A 323 -29.29 -6.81 29.95
N PHE A 324 -28.64 -6.14 29.00
CA PHE A 324 -29.29 -5.40 27.92
C PHE A 324 -28.96 -6.08 26.58
N ILE A 325 -29.83 -5.93 25.60
CA ILE A 325 -29.50 -6.10 24.18
C ILE A 325 -29.25 -4.73 23.58
N SER A 326 -28.22 -4.60 22.76
CA SER A 326 -27.95 -3.37 22.02
C SER A 326 -27.26 -3.64 20.72
N ASP A 327 -27.56 -2.82 19.71
CA ASP A 327 -27.09 -2.96 18.37
C ASP A 327 -25.58 -2.61 18.20
N TYR A 328 -24.96 -1.91 19.15
CA TYR A 328 -23.52 -1.65 19.10
C TYR A 328 -22.64 -2.85 19.48
N VAL A 329 -23.24 -3.93 20.01
CA VAL A 329 -22.56 -5.22 20.24
C VAL A 329 -22.85 -6.15 19.07
N LEU A 330 -21.79 -6.62 18.40
CA LEU A 330 -21.90 -7.48 17.25
C LEU A 330 -21.71 -8.94 17.64
N ALA A 331 -22.58 -9.84 17.14
CA ALA A 331 -22.43 -11.30 17.34
C ALA A 331 -21.17 -11.85 16.63
N THR A 332 -20.67 -11.13 15.64
CA THR A 332 -19.50 -11.50 14.83
C THR A 332 -18.18 -11.07 15.46
N TYR A 333 -18.19 -10.30 16.54
CA TYR A 333 -16.98 -9.81 17.21
C TYR A 333 -16.91 -10.33 18.66
N GLY A 334 -15.80 -11.03 18.99
CA GLY A 334 -15.61 -11.62 20.30
C GLY A 334 -16.63 -12.71 20.61
N THR A 335 -17.24 -12.64 21.76
CA THR A 335 -18.26 -13.58 22.25
C THR A 335 -19.69 -13.12 21.98
N GLY A 336 -19.89 -11.97 21.38
CA GLY A 336 -21.21 -11.33 21.25
C GLY A 336 -21.77 -10.76 22.56
N ALA A 337 -20.94 -10.69 23.60
CA ALA A 337 -21.26 -10.14 24.91
C ALA A 337 -20.15 -9.22 25.40
N ILE A 338 -20.50 -8.16 26.11
CA ILE A 338 -19.54 -7.26 26.76
C ILE A 338 -19.97 -6.98 28.21
N MET A 339 -19.01 -6.77 29.07
CA MET A 339 -19.20 -6.13 30.36
C MET A 339 -19.11 -4.60 30.19
N ALA A 340 -19.91 -3.84 30.91
CA ALA A 340 -19.92 -2.39 30.81
C ALA A 340 -19.43 -1.73 32.10
N VAL A 341 -18.46 -0.81 31.90
CA VAL A 341 -17.84 -0.04 33.02
C VAL A 341 -17.97 1.45 32.72
N PRO A 342 -19.12 2.07 33.09
CA PRO A 342 -19.45 3.44 32.70
C PRO A 342 -18.45 4.49 33.19
N ALA A 343 -17.77 4.25 34.29
CA ALA A 343 -16.77 5.20 34.81
C ALA A 343 -15.53 5.30 33.91
N HIS A 344 -15.24 4.29 33.10
CA HIS A 344 -13.96 4.15 32.39
C HIS A 344 -14.07 3.83 30.86
N ASP A 345 -15.28 3.83 30.32
CA ASP A 345 -15.56 3.76 28.87
C ASP A 345 -16.64 4.80 28.50
N SER A 346 -16.35 5.61 27.48
CA SER A 346 -17.25 6.70 27.08
C SER A 346 -18.58 6.20 26.52
N ARG A 347 -18.58 5.08 25.79
CA ARG A 347 -19.81 4.48 25.23
C ARG A 347 -20.69 3.91 26.34
N ASP A 348 -20.08 3.26 27.32
CA ASP A 348 -20.76 2.71 28.48
C ASP A 348 -21.31 3.83 29.35
N TRP A 349 -20.58 4.95 29.46
CA TRP A 349 -21.02 6.13 30.20
C TRP A 349 -22.26 6.77 29.56
N GLU A 350 -22.25 7.00 28.25
CA GLU A 350 -23.41 7.52 27.52
C GLU A 350 -24.63 6.63 27.67
N PHE A 351 -24.46 5.32 27.58
CA PHE A 351 -25.51 4.34 27.75
C PHE A 351 -26.05 4.35 29.21
N ALA A 352 -25.16 4.36 30.19
CA ALA A 352 -25.52 4.41 31.62
C ALA A 352 -26.29 5.70 31.99
N LYS A 353 -25.88 6.85 31.48
CA LYS A 353 -26.60 8.12 31.63
C LYS A 353 -28.00 8.06 31.04
N LYS A 354 -28.15 7.49 29.85
CA LYS A 354 -29.43 7.36 29.17
C LYS A 354 -30.39 6.44 29.92
N PHE A 355 -29.90 5.32 30.45
CA PHE A 355 -30.73 4.32 31.12
C PHE A 355 -30.77 4.44 32.64
N GLY A 356 -30.15 5.48 33.21
CA GLY A 356 -30.12 5.74 34.65
C GLY A 356 -29.39 4.66 35.46
N LEU A 357 -28.33 4.08 34.90
CA LEU A 357 -27.53 3.01 35.51
C LEU A 357 -26.41 3.60 36.41
N PRO A 358 -25.96 2.85 37.44
CA PRO A 358 -24.89 3.30 38.32
C PRO A 358 -23.56 3.51 37.54
N ILE A 359 -22.76 4.49 37.98
CA ILE A 359 -21.41 4.78 37.50
C ILE A 359 -20.48 4.68 38.71
N ILE A 360 -19.59 3.66 38.70
CA ILE A 360 -18.73 3.36 39.85
C ILE A 360 -17.27 3.62 39.46
N GLU A 361 -16.64 4.62 40.11
CA GLU A 361 -15.21 4.90 39.92
C GLU A 361 -14.36 3.76 40.48
N VAL A 362 -13.53 3.14 39.66
CA VAL A 362 -12.59 2.08 40.07
C VAL A 362 -11.12 2.39 39.71
N VAL A 363 -10.91 3.41 38.90
CA VAL A 363 -9.58 3.96 38.62
C VAL A 363 -9.57 5.45 38.85
N LYS A 364 -8.74 5.90 39.76
CA LYS A 364 -8.56 7.32 40.11
C LYS A 364 -7.30 7.85 39.43
N GLY A 365 -7.47 8.80 38.52
CA GLY A 365 -6.37 9.49 37.84
C GLY A 365 -5.65 10.49 38.70
N ASN A 366 -4.52 10.98 38.22
CA ASN A 366 -3.76 12.07 38.87
C ASN A 366 -4.53 13.41 38.85
N THR A 367 -5.43 13.57 37.88
CA THR A 367 -6.34 14.72 37.80
C THR A 367 -7.75 14.23 38.19
N PRO A 368 -8.47 14.93 39.07
CA PRO A 368 -9.84 14.54 39.41
C PRO A 368 -10.75 14.53 38.19
N ALA A 369 -11.39 13.39 37.92
CA ALA A 369 -12.39 13.26 36.85
C ALA A 369 -13.77 13.65 37.39
N ASN A 370 -14.55 14.39 36.57
CA ASN A 370 -15.95 14.64 36.85
C ASN A 370 -16.81 13.59 36.10
N LEU A 371 -17.12 12.49 36.78
CA LEU A 371 -17.93 11.41 36.21
C LEU A 371 -19.38 11.80 35.92
N ASP A 372 -19.82 12.96 36.37
CA ASP A 372 -21.13 13.51 35.99
C ASP A 372 -21.12 14.08 34.55
N GLU A 373 -19.96 14.49 34.07
CA GLU A 373 -19.77 15.10 32.74
C GLU A 373 -19.18 14.13 31.69
N ALA A 374 -18.26 13.27 32.12
CA ALA A 374 -17.62 12.31 31.19
C ALA A 374 -16.95 11.14 31.94
N ALA A 375 -16.72 10.01 31.21
CA ALA A 375 -15.93 8.89 31.71
C ALA A 375 -14.45 9.26 31.82
N PHE A 376 -13.74 8.67 32.77
CA PHE A 376 -12.29 8.71 32.87
C PHE A 376 -11.70 7.58 32.04
N THR A 377 -11.20 7.90 30.84
CA THR A 377 -10.78 6.92 29.83
C THR A 377 -9.26 6.70 29.73
N ASP A 378 -8.45 7.31 30.60
CA ASP A 378 -7.02 7.04 30.64
C ASP A 378 -6.78 5.57 31.06
N VAL A 379 -6.16 4.78 30.16
CA VAL A 379 -5.90 3.35 30.35
C VAL A 379 -4.48 3.06 30.85
N ALA A 380 -3.62 4.07 30.90
CA ALA A 380 -2.21 3.92 31.19
C ALA A 380 -1.85 4.39 32.62
N THR A 381 -2.57 5.36 33.15
CA THR A 381 -2.25 5.98 34.44
C THR A 381 -3.39 5.84 35.43
N GLY A 382 -3.09 5.99 36.69
CA GLY A 382 -4.06 5.97 37.79
C GLY A 382 -3.82 4.86 38.82
N THR A 383 -4.59 4.93 39.89
CA THR A 383 -4.56 3.99 40.99
C THR A 383 -5.94 3.40 41.18
N LEU A 384 -6.03 2.10 41.41
CA LEU A 384 -7.29 1.40 41.64
C LEU A 384 -7.91 1.84 42.97
N VAL A 385 -9.20 2.18 42.92
CA VAL A 385 -10.05 2.51 44.07
C VAL A 385 -11.34 1.69 44.04
N ASN A 386 -12.00 1.46 45.12
CA ASN A 386 -13.26 0.69 45.21
C ASN A 386 -13.16 -0.73 44.58
N SER A 387 -11.98 -1.29 44.52
CA SER A 387 -11.66 -2.51 43.73
C SER A 387 -11.17 -3.68 44.60
N GLY A 388 -11.67 -3.80 45.82
CA GLY A 388 -11.36 -4.91 46.69
C GLY A 388 -9.85 -5.16 46.82
N PHE A 389 -9.38 -6.34 46.46
CA PHE A 389 -7.98 -6.75 46.57
C PHE A 389 -7.04 -6.05 45.55
N LEU A 390 -7.57 -5.27 44.61
CA LEU A 390 -6.81 -4.45 43.68
C LEU A 390 -6.63 -3.01 44.14
N THR A 391 -7.37 -2.57 45.18
CA THR A 391 -7.35 -1.19 45.63
C THR A 391 -5.92 -0.78 46.02
N GLY A 392 -5.47 0.38 45.53
CA GLY A 392 -4.13 0.92 45.76
C GLY A 392 -3.05 0.50 44.78
N LEU A 393 -3.34 -0.45 43.86
CA LEU A 393 -2.41 -0.87 42.81
C LEU A 393 -2.43 0.10 41.61
N SER A 394 -1.35 0.09 40.85
CA SER A 394 -1.32 0.69 39.52
C SER A 394 -2.24 -0.08 38.57
N VAL A 395 -2.64 0.53 37.44
CA VAL A 395 -3.47 -0.15 36.41
C VAL A 395 -2.78 -1.40 35.87
N GLU A 396 -1.46 -1.34 35.64
CA GLU A 396 -0.68 -2.47 35.12
C GLU A 396 -0.62 -3.63 36.12
N ASP A 397 -0.25 -3.35 37.40
CA ASP A 397 -0.19 -4.39 38.42
C ASP A 397 -1.56 -4.98 38.72
N ALA A 398 -2.63 -4.16 38.66
CA ALA A 398 -3.99 -4.62 38.83
C ALA A 398 -4.45 -5.58 37.74
N LYS A 399 -4.08 -5.34 36.49
CA LYS A 399 -4.36 -6.25 35.36
C LYS A 399 -3.70 -7.62 35.59
N GLU A 400 -2.40 -7.66 35.87
CA GLU A 400 -1.69 -8.93 36.08
C GLU A 400 -2.23 -9.68 37.29
N LYS A 401 -2.53 -8.98 38.36
CA LYS A 401 -3.13 -9.60 39.54
C LYS A 401 -4.55 -10.12 39.27
N MET A 402 -5.34 -9.40 38.48
CA MET A 402 -6.68 -9.86 38.09
C MET A 402 -6.60 -11.08 37.18
N TYR A 403 -5.66 -11.14 36.23
CA TYR A 403 -5.49 -12.31 35.38
C TYR A 403 -5.18 -13.57 36.19
N ALA A 404 -4.26 -13.47 37.18
CA ALA A 404 -3.95 -14.56 38.10
C ALA A 404 -5.20 -14.98 38.92
N TRP A 405 -5.95 -14.01 39.47
CA TRP A 405 -7.14 -14.29 40.25
C TRP A 405 -8.23 -14.97 39.42
N LEU A 406 -8.44 -14.56 38.17
CA LEU A 406 -9.45 -15.20 37.28
C LEU A 406 -9.12 -16.66 36.99
N GLU A 407 -7.84 -16.97 36.77
CA GLU A 407 -7.39 -18.33 36.53
C GLU A 407 -7.49 -19.21 37.81
N GLU A 408 -7.02 -18.72 38.95
CA GLU A 408 -7.08 -19.41 40.24
C GLU A 408 -8.53 -19.72 40.69
N ASN A 409 -9.46 -18.81 40.39
CA ASN A 409 -10.87 -18.99 40.76
C ASN A 409 -11.75 -19.61 39.66
N HIS A 410 -11.15 -20.02 38.53
CA HIS A 410 -11.85 -20.59 37.37
C HIS A 410 -12.97 -19.67 36.82
N LYS A 411 -12.77 -18.36 36.95
CA LYS A 411 -13.71 -17.32 36.46
C LYS A 411 -13.28 -16.69 35.14
N GLY A 412 -12.19 -17.14 34.57
CA GLY A 412 -11.64 -16.64 33.29
C GLY A 412 -10.19 -17.03 33.08
N CYS A 413 -9.59 -16.50 32.04
CA CYS A 413 -8.17 -16.70 31.74
C CYS A 413 -7.60 -15.51 30.96
N LYS A 414 -6.28 -15.31 31.11
CA LYS A 414 -5.54 -14.36 30.26
C LYS A 414 -5.63 -14.81 28.80
N LYS A 415 -5.89 -13.86 27.89
CA LYS A 415 -6.06 -14.19 26.47
C LYS A 415 -5.57 -13.08 25.56
N VAL A 416 -4.94 -13.48 24.47
CA VAL A 416 -4.63 -12.60 23.35
C VAL A 416 -5.77 -12.70 22.33
N ASN A 417 -6.27 -11.56 21.89
CA ASN A 417 -7.31 -11.48 20.87
C ASN A 417 -6.86 -10.58 19.71
N PHE A 418 -7.50 -10.73 18.57
CA PHE A 418 -7.19 -9.99 17.35
C PHE A 418 -8.45 -9.37 16.76
N LYS A 419 -8.31 -8.19 16.14
CA LYS A 419 -9.37 -7.60 15.31
C LYS A 419 -9.51 -8.33 13.98
N LEU A 420 -8.39 -8.85 13.47
CA LEU A 420 -8.33 -9.64 12.24
C LEU A 420 -9.32 -10.81 12.32
N ARG A 421 -10.07 -11.02 11.25
CA ARG A 421 -10.98 -12.17 11.07
C ARG A 421 -10.44 -13.09 9.99
N ASP A 422 -10.89 -14.33 9.97
CA ASP A 422 -10.56 -15.25 8.88
C ASP A 422 -11.02 -14.68 7.54
N TRP A 423 -10.19 -14.91 6.53
CA TRP A 423 -10.40 -14.36 5.20
C TRP A 423 -11.58 -15.03 4.49
N VAL A 424 -12.62 -14.27 4.17
CA VAL A 424 -13.75 -14.71 3.34
C VAL A 424 -13.27 -14.89 1.92
N PHE A 425 -13.10 -16.13 1.50
CA PHE A 425 -12.27 -16.46 0.34
C PHE A 425 -13.07 -16.70 -0.94
N SER A 426 -14.23 -17.37 -0.90
CA SER A 426 -14.97 -17.71 -2.13
C SER A 426 -15.79 -16.54 -2.70
N ARG A 427 -15.95 -16.53 -4.03
CA ARG A 427 -16.71 -15.54 -4.79
C ARG A 427 -17.73 -16.23 -5.71
N GLN A 428 -18.94 -15.70 -5.77
CA GLN A 428 -20.03 -16.20 -6.61
C GLN A 428 -19.94 -15.55 -8.00
N ARG A 429 -18.80 -15.78 -8.66
CA ARG A 429 -18.49 -15.18 -9.96
C ARG A 429 -17.87 -16.23 -10.88
N TYR A 430 -17.90 -15.95 -12.19
CA TYR A 430 -17.33 -16.83 -13.20
C TYR A 430 -15.82 -16.61 -13.38
N TRP A 431 -15.39 -15.35 -13.52
CA TRP A 431 -14.01 -15.01 -13.89
C TRP A 431 -13.08 -15.01 -12.68
N GLY A 432 -12.66 -16.19 -12.29
CA GLY A 432 -11.76 -16.47 -11.17
C GLY A 432 -11.27 -17.91 -11.22
N GLU A 433 -10.24 -18.24 -10.44
CA GLU A 433 -9.72 -19.59 -10.33
C GLU A 433 -10.79 -20.52 -9.73
N PRO A 434 -11.16 -21.64 -10.40
CA PRO A 434 -12.09 -22.61 -9.81
C PRO A 434 -11.52 -23.20 -8.52
N ILE A 435 -12.35 -23.31 -7.50
CA ILE A 435 -11.98 -23.97 -6.24
C ILE A 435 -11.98 -25.48 -6.47
N PRO A 436 -10.84 -26.19 -6.26
CA PRO A 436 -10.67 -27.60 -6.64
C PRO A 436 -11.29 -28.55 -5.60
N MET A 437 -12.57 -28.36 -5.31
CA MET A 437 -13.33 -29.15 -4.32
C MET A 437 -14.60 -29.72 -4.93
N VAL A 438 -15.02 -30.86 -4.42
CA VAL A 438 -16.29 -31.50 -4.77
C VAL A 438 -17.08 -31.81 -3.52
N HIS A 439 -18.41 -31.68 -3.59
CA HIS A 439 -19.31 -32.05 -2.53
C HIS A 439 -20.00 -33.41 -2.83
N CYS A 440 -19.86 -34.34 -1.92
CA CYS A 440 -20.54 -35.64 -1.94
C CYS A 440 -21.46 -35.71 -0.74
N GLU A 441 -22.72 -36.12 -0.96
CA GLU A 441 -23.69 -36.23 0.16
C GLU A 441 -23.23 -37.22 1.25
N LYS A 442 -22.48 -38.27 0.85
CA LYS A 442 -21.98 -39.29 1.78
C LYS A 442 -20.67 -38.85 2.47
N CYS A 443 -19.74 -38.17 1.74
CA CYS A 443 -18.39 -37.91 2.21
C CYS A 443 -18.17 -36.44 2.60
N GLY A 444 -19.15 -35.57 2.35
CA GLY A 444 -18.98 -34.11 2.50
C GLY A 444 -18.04 -33.52 1.44
N TRP A 445 -17.40 -32.38 1.76
CA TRP A 445 -16.42 -31.73 0.89
C TRP A 445 -15.16 -32.56 0.77
N GLN A 446 -14.76 -32.84 -0.47
CA GLN A 446 -13.56 -33.61 -0.79
C GLN A 446 -12.69 -32.84 -1.79
N PRO A 447 -11.35 -32.81 -1.60
CA PRO A 447 -10.43 -32.23 -2.56
C PRO A 447 -10.35 -33.10 -3.81
N ILE A 448 -10.25 -32.51 -5.00
CA ILE A 448 -9.91 -33.27 -6.21
C ILE A 448 -8.46 -33.75 -6.10
N PRO A 449 -8.09 -34.87 -6.76
CA PRO A 449 -6.72 -35.33 -6.78
C PRO A 449 -5.77 -34.28 -7.40
N GLU A 450 -4.60 -34.09 -6.85
CA GLU A 450 -3.61 -33.14 -7.38
C GLU A 450 -3.20 -33.43 -8.84
N SER A 451 -3.28 -34.71 -9.24
CA SER A 451 -3.00 -35.14 -10.62
C SER A 451 -4.06 -34.66 -11.63
N GLU A 452 -5.21 -34.21 -11.17
CA GLU A 452 -6.28 -33.66 -12.01
C GLU A 452 -6.21 -32.13 -12.15
N LEU A 453 -5.25 -31.49 -11.48
CA LEU A 453 -5.04 -30.06 -11.63
C LEU A 453 -4.36 -29.71 -12.99
N PRO A 454 -4.72 -28.64 -13.65
CA PRO A 454 -5.70 -27.65 -13.23
C PRO A 454 -7.15 -28.06 -13.47
N LEU A 455 -8.04 -27.78 -12.49
CA LEU A 455 -9.48 -27.76 -12.74
C LEU A 455 -9.78 -26.52 -13.58
N ARG A 456 -10.13 -26.70 -14.86
CA ARG A 456 -10.34 -25.61 -15.79
C ARG A 456 -11.73 -25.01 -15.70
N LEU A 457 -11.85 -23.70 -15.90
CA LEU A 457 -13.13 -23.03 -16.13
C LEU A 457 -13.78 -23.59 -17.41
N PRO A 458 -15.11 -23.85 -17.40
CA PRO A 458 -15.83 -24.19 -18.62
C PRO A 458 -16.03 -22.93 -19.49
N GLU A 459 -16.08 -23.09 -20.80
CA GLU A 459 -16.51 -22.01 -21.69
C GLU A 459 -18.01 -21.80 -21.53
N ILE A 460 -18.40 -20.58 -21.14
CA ILE A 460 -19.79 -20.20 -20.95
C ILE A 460 -20.11 -18.89 -21.65
N THR A 461 -21.32 -18.77 -22.16
CA THR A 461 -21.79 -17.55 -22.82
C THR A 461 -22.60 -16.64 -21.87
N ASP A 462 -23.29 -17.24 -20.90
CA ASP A 462 -24.04 -16.54 -19.85
C ASP A 462 -23.26 -16.63 -18.53
N PHE A 463 -22.60 -15.55 -18.16
CA PHE A 463 -21.82 -15.42 -16.92
C PHE A 463 -22.36 -14.31 -15.99
N GLU A 464 -23.60 -13.87 -16.17
CA GLU A 464 -24.25 -12.97 -15.20
C GLU A 464 -24.52 -13.70 -13.89
N PRO A 465 -24.27 -13.09 -12.73
CA PRO A 465 -24.68 -13.62 -11.44
C PRO A 465 -26.21 -13.81 -11.38
N GLY A 466 -26.65 -14.88 -10.72
CA GLY A 466 -28.07 -15.11 -10.47
C GLY A 466 -28.72 -13.96 -9.67
N PRO A 467 -30.07 -13.87 -9.65
CA PRO A 467 -30.81 -12.81 -8.93
C PRO A 467 -30.42 -12.74 -7.45
N ASP A 468 -30.22 -13.87 -6.80
CA ASP A 468 -29.82 -13.99 -5.39
C ASP A 468 -28.30 -14.00 -5.19
N GLY A 469 -27.50 -13.65 -6.22
CA GLY A 469 -26.05 -13.71 -6.21
C GLY A 469 -25.52 -15.13 -6.20
N GLU A 470 -26.17 -16.04 -6.94
CA GLU A 470 -25.63 -17.37 -7.21
C GLU A 470 -24.56 -17.30 -8.29
N SER A 471 -23.56 -18.17 -8.16
CA SER A 471 -22.49 -18.29 -9.15
C SER A 471 -23.07 -18.66 -10.53
N PRO A 472 -22.63 -18.02 -11.61
CA PRO A 472 -22.99 -18.44 -12.97
C PRO A 472 -22.66 -19.91 -13.26
N LEU A 473 -21.59 -20.43 -12.67
CA LEU A 473 -21.19 -21.83 -12.80
C LEU A 473 -22.25 -22.80 -12.28
N ALA A 474 -23.08 -22.38 -11.33
CA ALA A 474 -24.17 -23.21 -10.77
C ALA A 474 -25.22 -23.61 -11.82
N ARG A 475 -25.33 -22.86 -12.94
CA ARG A 475 -26.23 -23.17 -14.03
C ARG A 475 -25.66 -24.16 -15.05
N HIS A 476 -24.34 -24.45 -14.97
CA HIS A 476 -23.66 -25.37 -15.90
C HIS A 476 -23.69 -26.81 -15.41
N THR A 477 -24.84 -27.47 -15.55
CA THR A 477 -25.11 -28.82 -15.04
C THR A 477 -24.14 -29.90 -15.53
N GLU A 478 -23.61 -29.78 -16.75
CA GLU A 478 -22.62 -30.72 -17.29
C GLU A 478 -21.27 -30.60 -16.57
N TRP A 479 -20.81 -29.37 -16.33
CA TRP A 479 -19.55 -29.14 -15.63
C TRP A 479 -19.62 -29.44 -14.15
N ILE A 480 -20.77 -29.19 -13.49
CA ILE A 480 -20.96 -29.41 -12.05
C ILE A 480 -20.88 -30.89 -11.69
N LYS A 481 -21.49 -31.76 -12.49
CA LYS A 481 -21.59 -33.21 -12.18
C LYS A 481 -20.23 -33.87 -12.28
N THR A 482 -19.88 -34.63 -11.27
CA THR A 482 -18.61 -35.37 -11.20
C THR A 482 -18.77 -36.60 -10.28
N THR A 483 -17.67 -37.29 -10.07
CA THR A 483 -17.59 -38.41 -9.14
C THR A 483 -16.78 -38.01 -7.90
N CYS A 484 -17.19 -38.54 -6.75
CA CYS A 484 -16.48 -38.34 -5.51
C CYS A 484 -15.13 -39.08 -5.52
N PRO A 485 -14.00 -38.41 -5.31
CA PRO A 485 -12.68 -39.09 -5.31
C PRO A 485 -12.50 -40.03 -4.11
N CYS A 486 -13.34 -39.89 -3.08
CA CYS A 486 -13.28 -40.74 -1.88
C CYS A 486 -14.07 -42.05 -2.01
N CYS A 487 -15.34 -41.98 -2.50
CA CYS A 487 -16.21 -43.15 -2.52
C CYS A 487 -16.65 -43.57 -3.94
N GLY A 488 -16.26 -42.85 -4.99
CA GLY A 488 -16.66 -43.12 -6.37
C GLY A 488 -18.14 -42.83 -6.70
N GLY A 489 -18.92 -42.34 -5.74
CA GLY A 489 -20.33 -42.01 -5.90
C GLY A 489 -20.52 -40.64 -6.59
N PRO A 490 -21.82 -40.30 -6.88
CA PRO A 490 -22.13 -38.98 -7.45
C PRO A 490 -21.65 -37.82 -6.56
N ALA A 491 -21.11 -36.80 -7.17
CA ALA A 491 -20.67 -35.57 -6.49
C ALA A 491 -20.89 -34.35 -7.38
N THR A 492 -20.81 -33.18 -6.78
CA THR A 492 -20.91 -31.89 -7.48
C THR A 492 -19.67 -31.05 -7.23
N ARG A 493 -19.15 -30.44 -8.29
CA ARG A 493 -18.04 -29.46 -8.17
C ARG A 493 -18.49 -28.23 -7.42
N GLU A 494 -17.55 -27.61 -6.71
CA GLU A 494 -17.74 -26.26 -6.16
C GLU A 494 -17.97 -25.27 -7.30
N THR A 495 -18.94 -24.37 -7.12
CA THR A 495 -19.33 -23.39 -8.13
C THR A 495 -18.84 -21.99 -7.85
N ASP A 496 -18.37 -21.73 -6.62
CA ASP A 496 -17.68 -20.50 -6.29
C ASP A 496 -16.25 -20.53 -6.85
N THR A 497 -15.72 -19.35 -7.17
CA THR A 497 -14.33 -19.17 -7.58
C THR A 497 -13.51 -18.51 -6.48
N MET A 498 -12.20 -18.54 -6.61
CA MET A 498 -11.29 -17.81 -5.72
C MET A 498 -11.33 -16.31 -6.02
N PRO A 499 -10.99 -15.43 -5.05
CA PRO A 499 -10.87 -14.01 -5.32
C PRO A 499 -9.61 -13.75 -6.16
N GLN A 500 -9.56 -12.60 -6.86
CA GLN A 500 -8.35 -12.16 -7.59
C GLN A 500 -7.08 -12.17 -6.71
N TRP A 501 -7.24 -11.94 -5.40
CA TRP A 501 -6.14 -11.95 -4.43
C TRP A 501 -5.47 -13.32 -4.25
N ALA A 502 -6.11 -14.40 -4.67
CA ALA A 502 -5.52 -15.74 -4.62
C ALA A 502 -4.31 -15.84 -5.58
N GLY A 503 -4.52 -15.50 -6.85
CA GLY A 503 -3.46 -15.48 -7.84
C GLY A 503 -2.33 -14.51 -7.48
N SER A 504 -2.67 -13.32 -6.99
CA SER A 504 -1.68 -12.31 -6.62
C SER A 504 -0.93 -12.61 -5.31
N SER A 505 -1.37 -13.60 -4.51
CA SER A 505 -0.71 -13.91 -3.23
C SER A 505 0.62 -14.66 -3.35
N TRP A 506 0.98 -15.16 -4.53
CA TRP A 506 2.19 -15.96 -4.72
C TRP A 506 2.95 -15.70 -6.03
N TYR A 507 2.50 -14.77 -6.86
CA TYR A 507 3.02 -14.49 -8.21
C TYR A 507 4.53 -14.21 -8.25
N PHE A 508 5.07 -13.57 -7.22
CA PHE A 508 6.50 -13.29 -7.07
C PHE A 508 7.35 -14.58 -6.99
N LEU A 509 6.78 -15.69 -6.54
CA LEU A 509 7.45 -17.00 -6.58
C LEU A 509 7.44 -17.57 -8.00
N ARG A 510 6.33 -17.42 -8.73
CA ARG A 510 6.22 -17.91 -10.09
C ARG A 510 7.19 -17.24 -11.06
N TYR A 511 7.44 -15.95 -10.88
CA TYR A 511 8.45 -15.23 -11.65
C TYR A 511 9.87 -15.84 -11.55
N MET A 512 10.18 -16.52 -10.45
CA MET A 512 11.50 -17.13 -10.26
C MET A 512 11.74 -18.30 -11.22
N ASP A 513 10.65 -18.99 -11.64
CA ASP A 513 10.70 -20.14 -12.56
C ASP A 513 9.34 -20.34 -13.26
N PRO A 514 8.95 -19.44 -14.19
CA PRO A 514 7.59 -19.33 -14.69
C PRO A 514 7.16 -20.53 -15.56
N HIS A 515 8.10 -21.26 -16.12
CA HIS A 515 7.84 -22.38 -17.04
C HIS A 515 7.89 -23.75 -16.37
N ASN A 516 8.11 -23.81 -15.07
CA ASN A 516 8.15 -25.07 -14.33
C ASN A 516 6.76 -25.74 -14.31
N LYS A 517 6.71 -27.00 -14.74
CA LYS A 517 5.46 -27.77 -14.81
C LYS A 517 5.23 -28.65 -13.58
N ASP A 518 6.27 -28.89 -12.80
CA ASP A 518 6.30 -29.89 -11.72
C ASP A 518 6.18 -29.25 -10.33
N ALA A 519 6.49 -27.95 -10.22
CA ALA A 519 6.45 -27.20 -8.97
C ALA A 519 6.05 -25.73 -9.20
N ILE A 520 5.72 -25.01 -8.13
CA ILE A 520 5.53 -23.53 -8.14
C ILE A 520 6.72 -22.84 -8.80
N ALA A 521 7.92 -23.25 -8.41
CA ALA A 521 9.22 -22.95 -8.95
C ALA A 521 10.19 -24.03 -8.46
N SER A 522 11.33 -24.22 -9.15
CA SER A 522 12.37 -25.14 -8.70
C SER A 522 12.95 -24.70 -7.35
N LYS A 523 13.40 -25.69 -6.57
CA LYS A 523 14.05 -25.37 -5.29
C LYS A 523 15.26 -24.45 -5.45
N GLU A 524 16.05 -24.68 -6.50
CA GLU A 524 17.22 -23.86 -6.83
C GLU A 524 16.84 -22.40 -7.08
N ALA A 525 15.78 -22.17 -7.88
CA ALA A 525 15.29 -20.81 -8.15
C ALA A 525 14.74 -20.12 -6.88
N LEU A 526 13.98 -20.87 -6.07
CA LEU A 526 13.47 -20.37 -4.79
C LEU A 526 14.60 -20.02 -3.81
N ASP A 527 15.61 -20.89 -3.69
CA ASP A 527 16.76 -20.66 -2.79
C ASP A 527 17.63 -19.48 -3.26
N TYR A 528 17.77 -19.29 -4.59
CA TYR A 528 18.58 -18.22 -5.15
C TYR A 528 17.88 -16.85 -5.11
N TRP A 529 16.64 -16.77 -5.60
CA TRP A 529 15.95 -15.49 -5.76
C TRP A 529 15.23 -15.00 -4.50
N SER A 530 14.86 -15.90 -3.55
CA SER A 530 14.15 -15.49 -2.33
C SER A 530 15.09 -14.84 -1.28
N PRO A 531 14.58 -13.87 -0.53
CA PRO A 531 13.33 -13.14 -0.71
C PRO A 531 13.42 -12.12 -1.84
N VAL A 532 12.29 -11.51 -2.22
CA VAL A 532 12.29 -10.29 -3.03
C VAL A 532 13.07 -9.20 -2.28
N ASP A 533 14.09 -8.61 -2.92
CA ASP A 533 14.94 -7.63 -2.26
C ASP A 533 14.26 -6.28 -2.08
N TRP A 534 13.53 -5.82 -3.10
CA TRP A 534 12.81 -4.55 -3.05
C TRP A 534 11.48 -4.65 -3.79
N TYR A 535 10.40 -4.40 -3.06
CA TYR A 535 9.04 -4.39 -3.58
C TYR A 535 8.43 -2.99 -3.47
N ASN A 536 7.90 -2.45 -4.58
CA ASN A 536 7.21 -1.16 -4.61
C ASN A 536 5.77 -1.30 -5.10
N GLY A 537 4.84 -0.59 -4.46
CA GLY A 537 3.42 -0.61 -4.86
C GLY A 537 2.55 0.35 -4.06
N GLY A 538 1.24 0.31 -4.31
CA GLY A 538 0.26 1.21 -3.73
C GLY A 538 0.04 0.99 -2.23
N MET A 539 -0.30 2.08 -1.51
CA MET A 539 -0.64 2.01 -0.07
C MET A 539 -1.97 1.29 0.18
N GLU A 540 -2.88 1.29 -0.78
CA GLU A 540 -4.18 0.60 -0.71
C GLU A 540 -4.05 -0.91 -0.49
N HIS A 541 -2.94 -1.50 -0.93
CA HIS A 541 -2.69 -2.92 -0.80
C HIS A 541 -2.11 -3.34 0.57
N THR A 542 -1.85 -2.39 1.47
CA THR A 542 -1.23 -2.65 2.77
C THR A 542 -1.96 -3.70 3.61
N THR A 543 -3.29 -3.62 3.65
CA THR A 543 -4.16 -4.54 4.42
C THR A 543 -4.90 -5.55 3.55
N LEU A 544 -4.66 -5.56 2.25
CA LEU A 544 -5.20 -6.48 1.26
C LEU A 544 -4.10 -7.44 0.78
N HIS A 545 -3.61 -7.23 -0.44
CA HIS A 545 -2.59 -8.06 -1.07
C HIS A 545 -1.37 -8.35 -0.18
N LEU A 546 -0.80 -7.35 0.50
CA LEU A 546 0.39 -7.57 1.33
C LEU A 546 0.13 -8.53 2.51
N LEU A 547 -1.02 -8.44 3.16
CA LEU A 547 -1.37 -9.38 4.23
C LEU A 547 -1.60 -10.79 3.69
N TYR A 548 -2.34 -10.92 2.61
CA TYR A 548 -2.65 -12.21 2.01
C TYR A 548 -1.41 -12.92 1.47
N SER A 549 -0.53 -12.19 0.78
CA SER A 549 0.72 -12.73 0.26
C SER A 549 1.68 -13.14 1.38
N ARG A 550 1.77 -12.36 2.46
CA ARG A 550 2.57 -12.72 3.64
C ARG A 550 2.01 -13.96 4.34
N PHE A 551 0.70 -14.08 4.48
CA PHE A 551 0.05 -15.26 5.05
C PHE A 551 0.34 -16.51 4.21
N TRP A 552 0.09 -16.47 2.90
CA TRP A 552 0.35 -17.60 2.01
C TRP A 552 1.84 -17.99 2.00
N HIS A 553 2.72 -17.00 1.97
CA HIS A 553 4.16 -17.26 2.00
C HIS A 553 4.64 -17.92 3.30
N LYS A 554 4.13 -17.46 4.45
CA LYS A 554 4.43 -18.09 5.75
C LYS A 554 3.93 -19.54 5.82
N PHE A 555 2.76 -19.78 5.26
CA PHE A 555 2.24 -21.16 5.14
C PHE A 555 3.14 -22.02 4.24
N LEU A 556 3.55 -21.51 3.09
CA LEU A 556 4.48 -22.22 2.20
C LEU A 556 5.86 -22.45 2.86
N TYR A 557 6.30 -21.54 3.71
CA TYR A 557 7.50 -21.73 4.54
C TYR A 557 7.32 -22.87 5.54
N ASP A 558 6.19 -22.92 6.22
CA ASP A 558 5.91 -23.95 7.23
C ASP A 558 5.86 -25.38 6.64
N ILE A 559 5.39 -25.51 5.40
CA ILE A 559 5.40 -26.78 4.68
C ILE A 559 6.69 -27.02 3.86
N GLY A 560 7.71 -26.16 4.00
CA GLY A 560 9.04 -26.35 3.43
C GLY A 560 9.17 -26.06 1.93
N VAL A 561 8.23 -25.32 1.34
CA VAL A 561 8.28 -24.97 -0.09
C VAL A 561 9.21 -23.78 -0.34
N VAL A 562 9.20 -22.77 0.52
CA VAL A 562 10.04 -21.56 0.39
C VAL A 562 11.07 -21.49 1.51
N PRO A 563 12.27 -20.91 1.27
CA PRO A 563 13.39 -20.94 2.23
C PRO A 563 13.33 -19.87 3.32
N LYS A 564 12.46 -18.86 3.21
CA LYS A 564 12.40 -17.71 4.12
C LYS A 564 10.97 -17.47 4.59
N PRO A 565 10.76 -16.97 5.83
CA PRO A 565 9.41 -16.76 6.38
C PRO A 565 8.71 -15.49 5.87
N GLU A 566 9.45 -14.53 5.27
CA GLU A 566 8.91 -13.32 4.67
C GLU A 566 9.17 -13.26 3.17
N PRO A 567 8.17 -12.84 2.38
CA PRO A 567 8.30 -12.79 0.91
C PRO A 567 9.16 -11.62 0.42
N TYR A 568 9.14 -10.50 1.13
CA TYR A 568 9.74 -9.23 0.73
C TYR A 568 10.66 -8.70 1.83
N GLN A 569 11.89 -8.31 1.45
CA GLN A 569 12.83 -7.74 2.41
C GLN A 569 12.59 -6.25 2.64
N LYS A 570 12.40 -5.48 1.56
CA LYS A 570 12.12 -4.05 1.61
C LYS A 570 10.81 -3.73 0.89
N ARG A 571 9.96 -2.91 1.52
CA ARG A 571 8.70 -2.42 0.92
C ARG A 571 8.63 -0.90 0.97
N THR A 572 8.45 -0.28 -0.20
CA THR A 572 8.20 1.15 -0.37
C THR A 572 6.85 1.36 -1.05
N SER A 573 6.32 2.56 -0.94
CA SER A 573 5.08 2.95 -1.61
C SER A 573 5.24 4.31 -2.27
N HIS A 574 4.66 4.44 -3.45
CA HIS A 574 4.64 5.68 -4.20
C HIS A 574 3.40 6.51 -3.88
N GLY A 575 3.54 7.82 -4.00
CA GLY A 575 2.41 8.76 -3.99
C GLY A 575 1.62 8.69 -5.29
N MET A 576 0.32 8.96 -5.23
CA MET A 576 -0.56 8.98 -6.39
C MET A 576 -0.27 10.19 -7.29
N ILE A 577 -0.36 9.99 -8.61
CA ILE A 577 -0.49 11.11 -9.55
C ILE A 577 -1.95 11.53 -9.60
N LEU A 578 -2.20 12.81 -9.32
CA LEU A 578 -3.52 13.40 -9.26
C LEU A 578 -3.85 14.16 -10.55
N GLY A 579 -5.12 14.17 -10.92
CA GLY A 579 -5.63 14.90 -12.09
C GLY A 579 -6.48 16.12 -11.69
N LEU A 580 -6.75 16.96 -12.63
CA LEU A 580 -7.70 18.07 -12.45
C LEU A 580 -9.11 17.51 -12.22
N ASN A 581 -9.84 18.08 -11.26
CA ASN A 581 -11.24 17.74 -11.04
C ASN A 581 -12.13 18.57 -12.00
N PRO A 582 -12.80 17.95 -12.97
CA PRO A 582 -13.63 18.68 -13.92
C PRO A 582 -14.87 19.31 -13.26
N HIS A 583 -15.21 18.93 -12.04
CA HIS A 583 -16.36 19.45 -11.30
C HIS A 583 -16.02 20.61 -10.38
N ALA A 584 -14.72 20.86 -10.12
CA ALA A 584 -14.31 21.98 -9.30
C ALA A 584 -14.45 23.32 -10.05
N PHE A 585 -14.81 24.36 -9.35
CA PHE A 585 -15.02 25.69 -9.93
C PHE A 585 -13.79 26.22 -10.71
N GLU A 586 -12.58 26.01 -10.17
CA GLU A 586 -11.30 26.44 -10.77
C GLU A 586 -11.08 25.84 -12.15
N ASN A 587 -11.54 24.62 -12.35
CA ASN A 587 -11.30 23.84 -13.56
C ASN A 587 -12.43 23.98 -14.59
N GLN A 588 -13.50 24.74 -14.28
CA GLN A 588 -14.55 25.02 -15.24
C GLN A 588 -14.02 25.91 -16.37
N PRO A 589 -14.48 25.72 -17.61
CA PRO A 589 -14.17 26.65 -18.70
C PRO A 589 -14.54 28.08 -18.34
N ASP A 590 -13.81 29.07 -18.86
CA ASP A 590 -14.03 30.49 -18.55
C ASP A 590 -15.50 30.95 -18.79
N ALA A 591 -16.13 30.46 -19.86
CA ALA A 591 -17.53 30.75 -20.16
C ALA A 591 -18.45 30.18 -19.06
N GLU A 592 -18.19 28.96 -18.56
CA GLU A 592 -18.98 28.34 -17.54
C GLU A 592 -18.77 29.00 -16.16
N ARG A 593 -17.53 29.37 -15.81
CA ARG A 593 -17.28 30.15 -14.59
C ARG A 593 -18.04 31.47 -14.58
N LYS A 594 -18.03 32.19 -15.72
CA LYS A 594 -18.79 33.44 -15.86
C LYS A 594 -20.29 33.20 -15.72
N ARG A 595 -20.81 32.12 -16.29
CA ARG A 595 -22.24 31.73 -16.16
C ARG A 595 -22.58 31.44 -14.69
N LEU A 596 -21.78 30.62 -14.00
CA LEU A 596 -21.99 30.29 -12.60
C LEU A 596 -21.94 31.55 -11.70
N LEU A 597 -20.98 32.43 -11.92
CA LEU A 597 -20.89 33.69 -11.17
C LEU A 597 -22.10 34.60 -11.40
N ALA A 598 -22.63 34.67 -12.63
CA ALA A 598 -23.84 35.44 -12.95
C ALA A 598 -25.11 34.83 -12.33
N GLU A 599 -25.19 33.50 -12.28
CA GLU A 599 -26.30 32.74 -11.73
C GLU A 599 -26.37 32.78 -10.19
N TYR A 600 -25.23 32.59 -9.53
CA TYR A 600 -25.16 32.46 -8.07
C TYR A 600 -24.65 33.74 -7.37
N GLY A 601 -24.23 34.75 -8.06
CA GLY A 601 -23.87 36.08 -7.55
C GLY A 601 -22.52 36.16 -6.86
N SER A 602 -21.89 35.04 -6.48
CA SER A 602 -20.55 35.01 -5.90
C SER A 602 -19.84 33.67 -6.18
N GLU A 603 -18.52 33.69 -6.13
CA GLU A 603 -17.70 32.48 -6.26
C GLU A 603 -18.02 31.44 -5.17
N LYS A 604 -18.22 31.90 -3.93
CA LYS A 604 -18.57 31.01 -2.81
C LYS A 604 -19.88 30.26 -3.09
N ALA A 605 -20.94 30.99 -3.47
CA ALA A 605 -22.22 30.36 -3.76
C ALA A 605 -22.18 29.46 -5.00
N ALA A 606 -21.37 29.81 -6.02
CA ALA A 606 -21.13 28.96 -7.18
C ALA A 606 -20.41 27.64 -6.80
N ARG A 607 -19.44 27.68 -5.88
CA ARG A 607 -18.77 26.47 -5.34
C ARG A 607 -19.76 25.61 -4.54
N GLU A 608 -20.53 26.19 -3.64
CA GLU A 608 -21.55 25.48 -2.87
C GLU A 608 -22.56 24.77 -3.78
N ALA A 609 -23.00 25.41 -4.86
CA ALA A 609 -23.89 24.81 -5.84
C ALA A 609 -23.25 23.63 -6.61
N LEU A 610 -21.93 23.71 -6.91
CA LEU A 610 -21.21 22.57 -7.50
C LEU A 610 -21.06 21.42 -6.51
N VAL A 611 -20.82 21.72 -5.22
CA VAL A 611 -20.77 20.71 -4.15
C VAL A 611 -22.14 20.06 -3.97
N GLU A 612 -23.24 20.81 -3.97
CA GLU A 612 -24.59 20.28 -3.90
C GLU A 612 -24.89 19.32 -5.07
N LYS A 613 -24.41 19.69 -6.27
CA LYS A 613 -24.66 18.92 -7.49
C LYS A 613 -23.76 17.66 -7.63
N TYR A 614 -22.48 17.75 -7.26
CA TYR A 614 -21.47 16.73 -7.53
C TYR A 614 -20.85 16.11 -6.27
N GLY A 615 -21.30 16.53 -5.06
CA GLY A 615 -20.77 16.08 -3.77
C GLY A 615 -19.54 16.85 -3.32
N GLU A 616 -19.10 16.60 -2.06
CA GLU A 616 -17.94 17.26 -1.43
C GLU A 616 -16.66 17.24 -2.26
N MET A 617 -16.50 16.25 -3.12
CA MET A 617 -15.34 16.14 -4.01
C MET A 617 -15.18 17.39 -4.90
N ALA A 618 -16.28 18.11 -5.24
CA ALA A 618 -16.21 19.33 -6.06
C ALA A 618 -15.49 20.50 -5.38
N GLU A 619 -15.27 20.45 -4.06
CA GLU A 619 -14.43 21.43 -3.34
C GLU A 619 -12.94 21.33 -3.70
N HIS A 620 -12.50 20.16 -4.17
CA HIS A 620 -11.09 19.89 -4.42
C HIS A 620 -10.76 20.04 -5.91
N PRO A 621 -9.93 21.04 -6.29
CA PRO A 621 -9.56 21.24 -7.70
C PRO A 621 -8.66 20.14 -8.26
N ILE A 622 -8.02 19.34 -7.40
CA ILE A 622 -7.12 18.26 -7.77
C ILE A 622 -7.55 17.02 -7.00
N VAL A 623 -7.81 15.92 -7.73
CA VAL A 623 -8.32 14.66 -7.18
C VAL A 623 -7.65 13.45 -7.82
N LYS A 624 -7.88 12.26 -7.29
CA LYS A 624 -7.44 11.01 -7.90
C LYS A 624 -7.94 10.92 -9.34
N MET A 625 -7.06 10.51 -10.27
CA MET A 625 -7.47 10.22 -11.65
C MET A 625 -8.43 9.03 -11.68
N SER A 626 -9.55 9.20 -12.34
CA SER A 626 -10.50 8.13 -12.58
C SER A 626 -11.19 8.27 -13.93
N LYS A 627 -11.54 7.13 -14.55
CA LYS A 627 -12.25 7.12 -15.83
C LYS A 627 -13.66 7.70 -15.71
N SER A 628 -14.31 7.53 -14.56
CA SER A 628 -15.63 8.06 -14.28
C SER A 628 -15.65 9.60 -14.25
N LEU A 629 -14.56 10.22 -13.84
CA LEU A 629 -14.38 11.68 -13.85
C LEU A 629 -13.84 12.21 -15.18
N GLY A 630 -13.38 11.35 -16.08
CA GLY A 630 -12.80 11.77 -17.36
C GLY A 630 -11.50 12.58 -17.24
N ASN A 631 -10.81 12.52 -16.10
CA ASN A 631 -9.59 13.28 -15.80
C ASN A 631 -8.29 12.47 -15.95
N VAL A 632 -8.37 11.32 -16.59
CA VAL A 632 -7.22 10.41 -16.83
C VAL A 632 -6.38 10.95 -17.98
N VAL A 633 -5.05 11.00 -17.79
CA VAL A 633 -4.08 11.28 -18.86
C VAL A 633 -3.52 9.95 -19.38
N ASN A 634 -3.62 9.75 -20.70
CA ASN A 634 -3.10 8.54 -21.35
C ASN A 634 -1.58 8.67 -21.57
N PRO A 635 -0.76 7.72 -21.11
CA PRO A 635 0.68 7.76 -21.33
C PRO A 635 1.08 7.73 -22.80
N ASP A 636 0.29 7.10 -23.69
CA ASP A 636 0.59 7.10 -25.13
C ASP A 636 0.58 8.49 -25.75
N ASP A 637 -0.36 9.34 -25.34
CA ASP A 637 -0.44 10.72 -25.85
C ASP A 637 0.82 11.48 -25.47
N VAL A 638 1.29 11.28 -24.24
CA VAL A 638 2.50 11.91 -23.72
C VAL A 638 3.75 11.38 -24.42
N VAL A 639 3.85 10.05 -24.60
CA VAL A 639 4.97 9.41 -25.32
C VAL A 639 5.02 9.88 -26.78
N ASN A 640 3.86 9.93 -27.44
CA ASN A 640 3.78 10.37 -28.85
C ASN A 640 4.19 11.83 -29.05
N GLU A 641 3.89 12.71 -28.07
CA GLU A 641 4.20 14.14 -28.15
C GLU A 641 5.62 14.48 -27.67
N TYR A 642 6.09 13.84 -26.57
CA TYR A 642 7.34 14.23 -25.89
C TYR A 642 8.41 13.14 -25.85
N GLY A 643 8.07 11.88 -26.08
CA GLY A 643 8.94 10.71 -25.96
C GLY A 643 8.84 10.01 -24.60
N ALA A 644 9.19 8.72 -24.60
CA ALA A 644 9.18 7.86 -23.42
C ALA A 644 10.21 8.32 -22.37
N ASP A 645 11.42 8.66 -22.79
CA ASP A 645 12.47 9.16 -21.89
C ASP A 645 12.06 10.47 -21.19
N THR A 646 11.32 11.34 -21.90
CA THR A 646 10.78 12.57 -21.30
C THR A 646 9.71 12.27 -20.26
N LEU A 647 8.82 11.31 -20.53
CA LEU A 647 7.80 10.90 -19.56
C LEU A 647 8.43 10.26 -18.31
N ARG A 648 9.38 9.34 -18.48
CA ARG A 648 10.14 8.72 -17.39
C ARG A 648 10.80 9.77 -16.49
N LEU A 649 11.50 10.71 -17.11
CA LEU A 649 12.19 11.79 -16.40
C LEU A 649 11.20 12.68 -15.63
N TYR A 650 10.08 13.03 -16.24
CA TYR A 650 9.06 13.88 -15.64
C TYR A 650 8.38 13.21 -14.45
N GLU A 651 8.00 11.93 -14.55
CA GLU A 651 7.40 11.14 -13.47
C GLU A 651 8.29 11.12 -12.22
N MET A 652 9.59 11.11 -12.41
CA MET A 652 10.58 11.11 -11.33
C MET A 652 10.92 12.52 -10.81
N PHE A 653 10.71 13.55 -11.61
CA PHE A 653 11.03 14.93 -11.26
C PHE A 653 9.86 15.71 -10.64
N ILE A 654 8.62 15.26 -10.82
CA ILE A 654 7.40 15.97 -10.42
C ILE A 654 7.28 16.24 -8.91
N GLY A 655 8.06 15.57 -8.07
CA GLY A 655 8.08 15.75 -6.62
C GLY A 655 8.66 14.56 -5.86
N ASP A 656 8.49 14.61 -4.53
CA ASP A 656 8.86 13.52 -3.65
C ASP A 656 8.11 12.24 -4.04
N PHE A 657 8.84 11.13 -4.14
CA PHE A 657 8.28 9.86 -4.63
C PHE A 657 7.14 9.31 -3.78
N GLU A 658 7.23 9.46 -2.46
CA GLU A 658 6.23 8.95 -1.50
C GLU A 658 4.98 9.84 -1.40
N LYS A 659 5.03 11.07 -1.94
CA LYS A 659 3.94 12.03 -1.87
C LYS A 659 3.11 12.07 -3.14
N ALA A 660 1.83 12.33 -2.97
CA ALA A 660 0.95 12.61 -4.10
C ALA A 660 1.39 13.89 -4.82
N ALA A 661 1.31 13.89 -6.15
CA ALA A 661 1.71 15.02 -6.98
C ALA A 661 0.67 15.30 -8.07
N PRO A 662 0.32 16.58 -8.33
CA PRO A 662 -0.60 16.93 -9.40
C PRO A 662 0.10 16.85 -10.75
N TRP A 663 -0.54 16.21 -11.72
CA TRP A 663 -0.08 16.18 -13.10
C TRP A 663 -0.16 17.58 -13.74
N ASN A 664 0.92 18.01 -14.38
CA ASN A 664 0.98 19.27 -15.10
C ASN A 664 1.68 19.10 -16.45
N THR A 665 0.91 19.07 -17.52
CA THR A 665 1.39 18.87 -18.89
C THR A 665 2.38 19.97 -19.34
N ASN A 666 2.27 21.18 -18.79
CA ASN A 666 3.21 22.26 -19.15
C ASN A 666 4.60 22.04 -18.55
N SER A 667 4.70 21.39 -17.39
CA SER A 667 5.97 21.15 -16.71
C SER A 667 6.81 20.09 -17.43
N ILE A 668 6.21 19.16 -18.15
CA ILE A 668 6.93 18.12 -18.93
C ILE A 668 7.82 18.74 -20.03
N LYS A 669 7.41 19.93 -20.56
CA LYS A 669 8.23 20.68 -21.54
C LYS A 669 9.58 21.09 -21.00
N GLY A 670 9.69 21.26 -19.68
CA GLY A 670 10.98 21.51 -19.01
C GLY A 670 11.92 20.32 -19.10
N CYS A 671 11.41 19.13 -18.86
CA CYS A 671 12.16 17.87 -19.01
C CYS A 671 12.58 17.64 -20.47
N LYS A 672 11.68 17.86 -21.43
CA LYS A 672 12.01 17.74 -22.86
C LYS A 672 13.15 18.69 -23.24
N ARG A 673 13.11 19.96 -22.84
CA ARG A 673 14.21 20.92 -23.10
C ARG A 673 15.54 20.49 -22.46
N PHE A 674 15.48 19.88 -21.29
CA PHE A 674 16.67 19.34 -20.65
C PHE A 674 17.29 18.22 -21.48
N LEU A 675 16.49 17.29 -21.99
CA LEU A 675 16.95 16.21 -22.88
C LEU A 675 17.51 16.76 -24.20
N ASP A 676 16.85 17.75 -24.82
CA ASP A 676 17.34 18.39 -26.04
C ASP A 676 18.71 19.06 -25.83
N ARG A 677 18.95 19.63 -24.63
CA ARG A 677 20.28 20.19 -24.26
C ARG A 677 21.34 19.10 -24.12
N ILE A 678 21.00 17.96 -23.50
CA ILE A 678 21.95 16.83 -23.37
C ILE A 678 22.31 16.31 -24.75
N TRP A 679 21.32 16.15 -25.64
CA TRP A 679 21.56 15.75 -27.03
C TRP A 679 22.49 16.76 -27.76
N ALA A 680 22.19 18.05 -27.67
CA ALA A 680 23.00 19.09 -28.30
C ALA A 680 24.42 19.20 -27.71
N LEU A 681 24.65 18.76 -26.49
CA LEU A 681 25.98 18.75 -25.88
C LEU A 681 26.94 17.76 -26.58
N SER A 682 26.42 16.72 -27.26
CA SER A 682 27.21 15.79 -28.08
C SER A 682 27.99 16.50 -29.22
N GLU A 683 27.47 17.65 -29.70
CA GLU A 683 28.08 18.46 -30.73
C GLU A 683 29.04 19.54 -30.15
N LYS A 684 29.12 19.64 -28.82
CA LYS A 684 29.94 20.61 -28.11
C LYS A 684 31.07 19.94 -27.33
N GLN A 685 31.80 19.06 -28.03
CA GLN A 685 32.95 18.41 -27.43
C GLN A 685 34.15 19.35 -27.44
N VAL A 686 34.87 19.41 -26.33
CA VAL A 686 36.11 20.17 -26.15
C VAL A 686 37.30 19.22 -26.00
N GLU A 687 38.49 19.66 -26.43
CA GLU A 687 39.70 18.91 -26.24
C GLU A 687 40.07 18.74 -24.76
N GLY A 688 40.56 17.60 -24.39
CA GLY A 688 41.02 17.28 -23.02
C GLY A 688 40.95 15.80 -22.71
N GLU A 689 41.89 15.32 -21.90
CA GLU A 689 41.89 13.99 -21.33
C GLU A 689 41.30 14.06 -19.90
N GLY A 690 40.32 13.16 -19.59
CA GLY A 690 39.71 13.07 -18.25
C GLY A 690 38.80 14.26 -17.90
N TYR A 691 38.59 14.48 -16.60
CA TYR A 691 37.80 15.57 -16.07
C TYR A 691 38.65 16.84 -15.95
N ARG A 692 38.09 17.97 -16.41
CA ARG A 692 38.76 19.28 -16.23
C ARG A 692 38.82 19.67 -14.75
N PRO A 693 39.93 20.26 -14.27
CA PRO A 693 40.11 20.61 -12.84
C PRO A 693 38.94 21.42 -12.24
N LYS A 694 38.34 22.31 -13.01
CA LYS A 694 37.19 23.11 -12.57
C LYS A 694 35.92 22.32 -12.34
N LEU A 695 35.77 21.18 -13.01
CA LEU A 695 34.57 20.33 -12.96
C LEU A 695 34.78 19.07 -12.14
N GLU A 696 36.04 18.72 -11.84
CA GLU A 696 36.37 17.45 -11.17
C GLU A 696 35.61 17.26 -9.85
N ALA A 697 35.60 18.29 -8.99
CA ALA A 697 34.88 18.22 -7.71
C ALA A 697 33.36 18.11 -7.91
N LEU A 698 32.77 18.83 -8.87
CA LEU A 698 31.37 18.77 -9.18
C LEU A 698 30.97 17.37 -9.73
N ILE A 699 31.78 16.79 -10.62
CA ILE A 699 31.55 15.46 -11.20
C ILE A 699 31.58 14.41 -10.10
N ASN A 700 32.59 14.38 -9.24
CA ASN A 700 32.70 13.42 -8.14
C ASN A 700 31.49 13.53 -7.18
N ARG A 701 31.10 14.76 -6.80
CA ARG A 701 29.87 15.00 -6.00
C ARG A 701 28.62 14.51 -6.72
N THR A 702 28.54 14.70 -8.04
CA THR A 702 27.37 14.26 -8.82
C THR A 702 27.28 12.75 -8.87
N ILE A 703 28.38 12.02 -9.10
CA ILE A 703 28.42 10.56 -9.08
C ILE A 703 27.91 10.04 -7.72
N LYS A 704 28.50 10.57 -6.62
CA LYS A 704 28.11 10.21 -5.25
C LYS A 704 26.62 10.47 -5.02
N LYS A 705 26.18 11.73 -5.22
CA LYS A 705 24.82 12.13 -4.92
C LYS A 705 23.76 11.39 -5.75
N VAL A 706 23.95 11.26 -7.06
CA VAL A 706 23.02 10.53 -7.93
C VAL A 706 22.92 9.07 -7.49
N GLY A 707 24.05 8.45 -7.15
CA GLY A 707 24.06 7.07 -6.65
C GLY A 707 23.27 6.91 -5.34
N GLU A 708 23.52 7.77 -4.35
CA GLU A 708 22.83 7.74 -3.05
C GLU A 708 21.33 8.06 -3.20
N ASP A 709 20.98 9.05 -4.03
CA ASP A 709 19.59 9.46 -4.25
C ASP A 709 18.76 8.36 -4.96
N ILE A 710 19.35 7.59 -5.87
CA ILE A 710 18.68 6.44 -6.50
C ILE A 710 18.37 5.37 -5.44
N ASP A 711 19.35 5.01 -4.60
CA ASP A 711 19.15 4.00 -3.55
C ASP A 711 18.15 4.45 -2.47
N ALA A 712 17.94 5.76 -2.34
CA ALA A 712 16.97 6.37 -1.42
C ALA A 712 15.62 6.75 -2.07
N LEU A 713 15.39 6.42 -3.36
CA LEU A 713 14.22 6.85 -4.16
C LEU A 713 14.00 8.38 -4.19
N LYS A 714 15.08 9.15 -4.13
CA LYS A 714 15.09 10.62 -4.24
C LYS A 714 15.44 11.06 -5.68
N ALA A 715 14.75 10.48 -6.65
CA ALA A 715 15.01 10.72 -8.07
C ALA A 715 14.96 12.21 -8.46
N ASN A 716 14.05 12.99 -7.85
CA ASN A 716 13.92 14.43 -8.11
C ASN A 716 15.20 15.20 -7.76
N THR A 717 15.87 14.86 -6.66
CA THR A 717 17.13 15.51 -6.26
C THR A 717 18.31 15.02 -7.09
N ALA A 718 18.32 13.74 -7.50
CA ALA A 718 19.29 13.22 -8.45
C ALA A 718 19.22 13.95 -9.80
N ILE A 719 18.01 14.11 -10.34
CA ILE A 719 17.78 14.84 -11.60
C ILE A 719 18.22 16.31 -11.48
N ALA A 720 17.89 16.96 -10.36
CA ALA A 720 18.34 18.34 -10.10
C ALA A 720 19.87 18.45 -10.09
N GLN A 721 20.56 17.48 -9.49
CA GLN A 721 22.02 17.42 -9.50
C GLN A 721 22.60 17.24 -10.91
N LEU A 722 21.97 16.40 -11.74
CA LEU A 722 22.34 16.23 -13.14
C LEU A 722 22.13 17.51 -13.95
N MET A 723 21.06 18.27 -13.67
CA MET A 723 20.83 19.59 -14.28
C MET A 723 21.95 20.61 -13.92
N ILE A 724 22.42 20.57 -12.67
CA ILE A 724 23.56 21.38 -12.23
C ILE A 724 24.82 21.03 -13.03
N LEU A 725 25.11 19.73 -13.18
CA LEU A 725 26.27 19.29 -13.98
C LEU A 725 26.18 19.74 -15.44
N VAL A 726 25.01 19.53 -16.08
CA VAL A 726 24.80 19.97 -17.48
C VAL A 726 24.97 21.47 -17.64
N ASN A 727 24.48 22.29 -16.69
CA ASN A 727 24.68 23.72 -16.72
C ASN A 727 26.16 24.08 -16.65
N ALA A 728 26.94 23.49 -15.74
CA ALA A 728 28.35 23.72 -15.59
C ALA A 728 29.14 23.31 -16.85
N LEU A 729 28.78 22.23 -17.51
CA LEU A 729 29.38 21.82 -18.79
C LEU A 729 29.13 22.89 -19.88
N TYR A 730 27.93 23.45 -19.94
CA TYR A 730 27.62 24.56 -20.88
C TYR A 730 28.37 25.83 -20.55
N ASP A 731 28.52 26.19 -19.28
CA ASP A 731 29.24 27.38 -18.84
C ASP A 731 30.75 27.29 -19.17
N GLU A 732 31.29 26.07 -19.18
CA GLU A 732 32.67 25.79 -19.59
C GLU A 732 32.82 25.49 -21.10
N GLY A 733 31.81 25.81 -21.91
CA GLY A 733 31.82 25.76 -23.38
C GLY A 733 31.55 24.40 -24.00
N GLY A 734 31.34 23.35 -23.22
CA GLY A 734 31.08 21.98 -23.67
C GLY A 734 31.65 20.95 -22.70
N ALA A 735 31.79 19.70 -23.15
CA ALA A 735 32.27 18.59 -22.34
C ALA A 735 33.47 17.92 -22.99
N THR A 736 34.44 17.45 -22.20
CA THR A 736 35.40 16.47 -22.70
C THR A 736 34.71 15.12 -22.95
N ARG A 737 35.35 14.20 -23.67
CA ARG A 737 34.81 12.87 -23.87
C ARG A 737 34.49 12.20 -22.55
N ALA A 738 35.41 12.19 -21.59
CA ALA A 738 35.23 11.56 -20.29
C ALA A 738 34.10 12.23 -19.46
N GLU A 739 33.97 13.57 -19.50
CA GLU A 739 32.88 14.28 -18.82
C GLU A 739 31.51 13.96 -19.41
N TYR A 740 31.44 13.76 -20.74
CA TYR A 740 30.19 13.38 -21.39
C TYR A 740 29.83 11.91 -21.14
N GLU A 741 30.81 11.01 -21.18
CA GLU A 741 30.61 9.58 -20.86
C GLU A 741 30.06 9.40 -19.44
N VAL A 742 30.63 10.04 -18.43
CA VAL A 742 30.11 9.93 -17.07
C VAL A 742 28.70 10.51 -16.93
N LEU A 743 28.40 11.60 -17.65
CA LEU A 743 27.05 12.16 -17.68
C LEU A 743 26.04 11.14 -18.26
N LEU A 744 26.37 10.47 -19.38
CA LEU A 744 25.53 9.45 -20.00
C LEU A 744 25.33 8.23 -19.09
N GLN A 745 26.39 7.79 -18.41
CA GLN A 745 26.30 6.69 -17.44
C GLN A 745 25.33 7.02 -16.30
N LEU A 746 25.41 8.21 -15.71
CA LEU A 746 24.54 8.66 -14.62
C LEU A 746 23.09 8.89 -15.07
N LEU A 747 22.87 9.28 -16.32
CA LEU A 747 21.55 9.52 -16.90
C LEU A 747 20.88 8.24 -17.39
N ASN A 748 21.62 7.17 -17.71
CA ASN A 748 21.09 5.97 -18.32
C ASN A 748 19.90 5.34 -17.54
N PRO A 749 19.92 5.25 -16.20
CA PRO A 749 18.76 4.73 -15.49
C PRO A 749 17.47 5.55 -15.72
N PHE A 750 17.57 6.85 -15.92
CA PHE A 750 16.43 7.75 -16.10
C PHE A 750 15.92 7.81 -17.52
N VAL A 751 16.86 7.91 -18.50
CA VAL A 751 16.58 8.16 -19.92
C VAL A 751 17.37 7.20 -20.80
N PRO A 752 17.04 5.90 -20.73
CA PRO A 752 17.86 4.82 -21.29
C PRO A 752 17.99 4.87 -22.83
N HIS A 753 16.92 5.23 -23.54
CA HIS A 753 16.95 5.21 -25.01
C HIS A 753 17.94 6.25 -25.56
N MET A 754 17.87 7.46 -25.07
CA MET A 754 18.73 8.54 -25.53
C MET A 754 20.20 8.29 -25.19
N THR A 755 20.46 7.79 -24.00
CA THR A 755 21.83 7.57 -23.54
C THR A 755 22.50 6.40 -24.24
N GLU A 756 21.80 5.31 -24.52
CA GLU A 756 22.31 4.19 -25.34
C GLU A 756 22.65 4.68 -26.75
N GLU A 757 21.80 5.50 -27.37
CA GLU A 757 22.06 6.04 -28.72
C GLU A 757 23.29 6.90 -28.74
N LEU A 758 23.43 7.83 -27.79
CA LEU A 758 24.58 8.70 -27.69
C LEU A 758 25.87 7.95 -27.36
N TRP A 759 25.78 6.90 -26.52
CA TRP A 759 26.89 6.00 -26.20
C TRP A 759 27.40 5.29 -27.44
N GLN A 760 26.49 4.73 -28.24
CA GLN A 760 26.85 4.10 -29.52
C GLN A 760 27.44 5.09 -30.51
N GLN A 761 26.93 6.32 -30.61
CA GLN A 761 27.47 7.39 -31.47
C GLN A 761 28.89 7.81 -31.09
N MET A 762 29.28 7.64 -29.81
CA MET A 762 30.65 7.88 -29.34
C MET A 762 31.62 6.72 -29.72
N GLY A 763 31.14 5.66 -30.36
CA GLY A 763 31.92 4.54 -30.84
C GLY A 763 32.02 3.36 -29.85
N HIS A 764 31.25 3.39 -28.77
CA HIS A 764 31.15 2.22 -27.87
C HIS A 764 30.35 1.09 -28.52
N THR A 765 30.71 -0.14 -28.23
CA THR A 765 30.04 -1.35 -28.74
C THR A 765 29.29 -2.12 -27.65
N ASP A 766 29.54 -1.82 -26.41
CA ASP A 766 28.85 -2.35 -25.24
C ASP A 766 27.60 -1.53 -24.91
N THR A 767 26.65 -2.13 -24.21
CA THR A 767 25.43 -1.44 -23.72
C THR A 767 25.69 -0.78 -22.38
N LEU A 768 25.18 0.42 -22.18
CA LEU A 768 25.18 1.11 -20.88
C LEU A 768 24.42 0.34 -19.80
N ALA A 769 23.48 -0.51 -20.17
CA ALA A 769 22.68 -1.30 -19.21
C ALA A 769 23.55 -2.15 -18.26
N TYR A 770 24.74 -2.60 -18.73
CA TYR A 770 25.69 -3.40 -17.95
C TYR A 770 27.07 -2.75 -17.81
N HIS A 771 27.24 -1.54 -18.32
CA HIS A 771 28.48 -0.80 -18.15
C HIS A 771 28.67 -0.41 -16.66
N GLU A 772 29.92 -0.53 -16.15
CA GLU A 772 30.17 -0.33 -14.71
C GLU A 772 29.76 1.07 -14.26
N TRP A 773 29.04 1.17 -13.12
CA TRP A 773 28.67 2.43 -12.50
C TRP A 773 29.91 3.27 -12.19
N PRO A 774 29.95 4.57 -12.52
CA PRO A 774 31.14 5.39 -12.33
C PRO A 774 31.51 5.50 -10.86
N LYS A 775 32.81 5.44 -10.59
CA LYS A 775 33.38 5.57 -9.25
C LYS A 775 33.71 7.05 -8.96
N TYR A 776 33.52 7.44 -7.73
CA TYR A 776 33.93 8.77 -7.25
C TYR A 776 35.05 8.66 -6.23
N ASP A 777 35.87 9.75 -6.13
CA ASP A 777 36.87 9.90 -5.08
C ASP A 777 36.32 10.88 -4.03
N GLU A 778 36.17 10.42 -2.80
CA GLU A 778 35.61 11.21 -1.69
C GLU A 778 36.47 12.45 -1.42
N ALA A 779 37.80 12.35 -1.55
CA ALA A 779 38.71 13.46 -1.36
C ALA A 779 38.55 14.54 -2.42
N LYS A 780 38.06 14.19 -3.60
CA LYS A 780 37.79 15.10 -4.71
C LYS A 780 36.38 15.68 -4.74
N CYS A 781 35.50 15.25 -3.85
CA CYS A 781 34.15 15.82 -3.72
C CYS A 781 34.16 17.25 -3.15
N VAL A 782 35.23 17.70 -2.56
CA VAL A 782 35.41 19.04 -1.98
C VAL A 782 36.14 19.93 -2.96
N GLU A 783 35.63 21.13 -3.19
CA GLU A 783 36.33 22.14 -3.98
C GLU A 783 37.61 22.52 -3.25
N GLN A 784 38.75 22.34 -3.91
CA GLN A 784 40.04 22.76 -3.33
C GLN A 784 40.15 24.28 -3.30
N THR A 785 39.50 24.99 -4.21
CA THR A 785 39.45 26.45 -4.26
C THR A 785 38.04 26.96 -4.42
N ILE A 786 37.73 28.08 -3.81
CA ILE A 786 36.43 28.78 -3.87
C ILE A 786 36.65 30.22 -4.29
N GLU A 787 35.75 30.79 -5.06
CA GLU A 787 35.73 32.22 -5.36
C GLU A 787 35.05 33.00 -4.23
N ILE A 788 35.75 33.91 -3.62
CA ILE A 788 35.20 34.84 -2.63
C ILE A 788 35.14 36.27 -3.19
N ALA A 789 34.07 36.98 -2.89
CA ALA A 789 33.96 38.39 -3.24
C ALA A 789 34.72 39.23 -2.21
N VAL A 790 35.55 40.21 -2.68
CA VAL A 790 36.16 41.17 -1.79
C VAL A 790 35.44 42.52 -1.91
N GLN A 791 35.00 43.02 -0.76
CA GLN A 791 34.27 44.27 -0.65
C GLN A 791 35.07 45.29 0.12
N VAL A 792 35.02 46.55 -0.33
CA VAL A 792 35.49 47.70 0.45
C VAL A 792 34.28 48.62 0.70
N ASN A 793 33.94 48.83 1.99
CA ASN A 793 32.75 49.54 2.43
C ASN A 793 31.45 49.00 1.74
N GLY A 794 31.31 47.67 1.65
CA GLY A 794 30.17 47.00 1.08
C GLY A 794 30.07 46.98 -0.45
N LYS A 795 31.03 47.59 -1.16
CA LYS A 795 31.08 47.54 -2.64
C LYS A 795 32.14 46.53 -3.10
N VAL A 796 31.75 45.56 -3.93
CA VAL A 796 32.66 44.55 -4.50
C VAL A 796 33.76 45.27 -5.33
N LYS A 797 35.02 44.97 -5.01
CA LYS A 797 36.21 45.45 -5.67
C LYS A 797 36.99 44.38 -6.42
N ALA A 798 36.96 43.17 -5.92
CA ALA A 798 37.64 42.02 -6.51
C ALA A 798 36.88 40.72 -6.25
N ARG A 799 37.20 39.67 -7.00
CA ARG A 799 36.84 38.30 -6.77
C ARG A 799 38.12 37.46 -6.75
N LEU A 800 38.34 36.69 -5.69
CA LEU A 800 39.56 35.94 -5.48
C LEU A 800 39.28 34.47 -5.40
N ASN A 801 40.05 33.64 -6.10
CA ASN A 801 40.07 32.18 -5.89
C ASN A 801 41.02 31.87 -4.73
N VAL A 802 40.50 31.35 -3.65
CA VAL A 802 41.25 31.00 -2.45
C VAL A 802 41.01 29.56 -2.09
N ALA A 803 41.92 28.95 -1.28
CA ALA A 803 41.67 27.58 -0.80
C ALA A 803 40.34 27.49 -0.03
N ALA A 804 39.54 26.46 -0.26
CA ALA A 804 38.20 26.29 0.33
C ALA A 804 38.24 26.28 1.87
N ASN A 805 39.35 25.82 2.45
CA ASN A 805 39.58 25.75 3.87
C ASN A 805 40.41 26.95 4.42
N ILE A 806 40.55 28.01 3.61
CA ILE A 806 41.34 29.17 4.00
C ILE A 806 40.86 29.75 5.33
N GLU A 807 41.77 30.03 6.22
CA GLU A 807 41.48 30.67 7.49
C GLU A 807 41.24 32.18 7.34
N SER A 808 40.53 32.77 8.30
CA SER A 808 40.10 34.19 8.21
C SER A 808 41.28 35.15 8.02
N ALA A 809 42.38 34.92 8.68
CA ALA A 809 43.56 35.77 8.58
C ALA A 809 44.19 35.75 7.18
N ASP A 810 44.29 34.56 6.60
CA ASP A 810 44.88 34.35 5.27
C ASP A 810 43.95 34.87 4.15
N ALA A 811 42.62 34.68 4.31
CA ALA A 811 41.65 35.23 3.39
C ALA A 811 41.68 36.76 3.36
N ILE A 812 41.79 37.38 4.50
CA ILE A 812 41.93 38.86 4.61
C ILE A 812 43.25 39.32 4.03
N ALA A 813 44.35 38.59 4.30
CA ALA A 813 45.66 38.91 3.73
C ALA A 813 45.65 38.82 2.21
N ALA A 814 45.10 37.74 1.63
CA ALA A 814 44.95 37.59 0.20
C ALA A 814 44.08 38.70 -0.41
N ALA A 815 42.97 39.07 0.25
CA ALA A 815 42.12 40.17 -0.19
C ALA A 815 42.83 41.51 -0.24
N LYS A 816 43.69 41.79 0.73
CA LYS A 816 44.50 43.06 0.75
C LYS A 816 45.62 43.05 -0.28
N ALA A 817 46.10 41.91 -0.68
CA ALA A 817 47.16 41.79 -1.70
C ALA A 817 46.61 42.00 -3.14
N ASP A 818 45.32 41.95 -3.37
CA ASP A 818 44.70 42.20 -4.67
C ASP A 818 44.85 43.68 -5.04
N LEU A 819 45.28 43.95 -6.28
CA LEU A 819 45.61 45.30 -6.75
C LEU A 819 44.44 46.29 -6.62
N ALA A 820 43.23 45.88 -7.04
CA ALA A 820 42.07 46.76 -7.00
C ALA A 820 41.57 47.01 -5.55
N VAL A 821 41.81 46.07 -4.66
CA VAL A 821 41.53 46.22 -3.23
C VAL A 821 42.58 47.10 -2.59
N ALA A 822 43.87 46.87 -2.87
CA ALA A 822 44.98 47.63 -2.37
C ALA A 822 44.84 49.15 -2.74
N GLU A 823 44.49 49.47 -3.99
CA GLU A 823 44.19 50.85 -4.43
C GLU A 823 42.99 51.43 -3.68
N ALA A 824 41.93 50.63 -3.47
CA ALA A 824 40.73 51.11 -2.79
C ALA A 824 40.90 51.40 -1.29
N ILE A 825 41.90 50.80 -0.64
CA ILE A 825 42.26 51.06 0.78
C ILE A 825 43.43 51.96 0.98
N ALA A 826 44.19 52.32 -0.11
CA ALA A 826 45.39 53.15 -0.03
C ALA A 826 45.11 54.52 0.62
N GLY A 827 45.94 54.89 1.60
CA GLY A 827 45.84 56.19 2.31
C GLY A 827 44.64 56.25 3.31
N LYS A 828 43.90 55.18 3.50
CA LYS A 828 42.73 55.12 4.41
C LYS A 828 43.04 54.32 5.67
N THR A 829 42.36 54.64 6.76
CA THR A 829 42.45 53.85 8.00
C THR A 829 41.45 52.69 7.96
N ILE A 830 41.94 51.42 8.07
CA ILE A 830 41.09 50.25 8.18
C ILE A 830 40.38 50.24 9.55
N ALA A 831 39.07 50.29 9.56
CA ALA A 831 38.26 50.32 10.76
C ALA A 831 37.81 48.94 11.18
N LYS A 832 37.52 48.02 10.21
CA LYS A 832 37.08 46.63 10.50
C LYS A 832 37.32 45.76 9.29
N GLU A 833 37.73 44.49 9.56
CA GLU A 833 37.87 43.45 8.57
C GLU A 833 36.96 42.28 8.97
N ILE A 834 36.18 41.77 8.03
CA ILE A 834 35.24 40.66 8.26
C ILE A 834 35.43 39.67 7.14
N TYR A 835 35.68 38.41 7.51
CA TYR A 835 35.61 37.27 6.60
C TYR A 835 34.36 36.48 6.91
N VAL A 836 33.48 36.33 5.93
CA VAL A 836 32.37 35.39 5.96
C VAL A 836 32.83 34.15 5.22
N LYS A 837 33.10 33.07 5.98
CA LYS A 837 33.69 31.82 5.49
C LYS A 837 33.00 31.32 4.20
N GLY A 838 33.81 31.16 3.17
CA GLY A 838 33.36 30.66 1.88
C GLY A 838 32.53 31.65 1.01
N ARG A 839 32.38 32.93 1.42
CA ARG A 839 31.49 33.87 0.73
C ARG A 839 32.15 35.22 0.36
N LEU A 840 32.69 35.90 1.35
CA LEU A 840 33.26 37.23 1.10
C LEU A 840 34.22 37.71 2.19
N VAL A 841 35.13 38.60 1.79
CA VAL A 841 35.87 39.48 2.71
C VAL A 841 35.31 40.88 2.55
N ASN A 842 34.98 41.56 3.67
CA ASN A 842 34.61 42.98 3.65
C ASN A 842 35.56 43.79 4.51
N ILE A 843 36.20 44.81 3.90
CA ILE A 843 37.15 45.73 4.55
C ILE A 843 36.45 47.08 4.68
N ALA A 844 36.17 47.50 5.89
CA ALA A 844 35.61 48.80 6.17
C ALA A 844 36.75 49.81 6.43
N VAL A 845 36.81 50.91 5.66
CA VAL A 845 37.83 51.98 5.76
C VAL A 845 37.18 53.32 6.08
N LYS A 846 37.92 54.12 6.85
CA LYS A 846 37.60 55.52 7.17
C LYS A 846 38.69 56.38 6.56
N GLY A 847 38.31 57.55 5.97
CA GLY A 847 39.18 58.50 5.41
C GLY A 847 38.75 59.06 4.10
#